data_082228b6e0a66e7c07a66bc80d907780
#
_entry.id   082228b6e0a66e7c07a66bc80d907780
#
_cell.length_a   1.000
_cell.length_b   1.000
_cell.length_c   1.000
_cell.angle_alpha   90.00
_cell.angle_beta   90.00
_cell.angle_gamma   90.00
#
_symmetry.space_group_name_H-M   'P 1'
#
loop_
_entity.id
_entity.type
_entity.pdbx_description
1 polymer ?
#
loop_
_entity_poly.entity_id
_entity_poly.type
_entity_poly.pdbx_seq_one_letter_code
_entity_poly.pdbx_strand_id
1 'polypeptide(L)'
;MSEYKDTLNLPETGFPMRGNLANREPEMLERWYKEDLYGEIRKAKKGKKSFVLHDGPPYANGDIHIGHALNKILKDIIIKSKTLSGFDAPYIPGWDCHGLPIELMVEKKVGKPGQKVTAAEFREKCREYAAGQVEGQKESFKRLGIMGEWDKPYRTMDFATEANIIRALGKIASNGHLLKGFKPVHWCTDCGSALAEAEVEYKDKVSPSIDVRFKTADEAALLSKFELTEGHEGKGDVSIVIWTTTPWTLPANRAVCLRDDLEYVLIQVEGDNPERIIVAAELAKDVMDRAGIEHFHNLGFAKGADLELSQFQHPFYDFTVPAILGDHVTTDSGTGVVHTAPGHGQEDFAVGQKYNLEVANPVGSNGVYLPDTELFAGQHVFKANDAVVETLKEKGALLHHHAYEHSYPHCWRHKTPIIFRATPQWFVSMDQAGLRAKALESIKGVQWMPEWGQSRIEGMIEGRPEWCISRQRTWGVPIALFVHKETAELHPNTLELIEKVAKLVEEKGIQAWWDVDAAALLGDEAEQYEKVLDTLDVWFDSGVTHFSVVDAREEYNGNSADLYLEGSDQHRGWFQSSLISSIAMKGVAPYKQVLTHGFVVDGHGRKMSKSIGNVVAPKDVTNKLGADILRLWVASTDYTGEVAVSDEILKRSADAYRRIRNTARFFLANLNGFNPATDIVPAEEMVALDRWAVGRALAAQEEIIKAYDEYNIHAVTQRLMQFCSIEMGSFYLDVIKDRQYTAKQGGHAQRSCQTALYYIVEALVRWMAPIMSFTADEIWNEMPGEREKFVFTGEWFDGLFGLAEGEELNNEFWTEIQKVRGAVNKLLEAARAEKTIGGALQAELTLFADDALAAKINKLEDELRFVLLTSAAAVKPLSEKSDAAQATDIEGLFVEVKATEAEKCDRCWHHTPDVGTIAGHEKICGRCVSNVDGEGEVRKFA
;
A
#
# COMPACT_ATOMS: atom_id res chain seq x y z
N MET A 1 -16.91 -12.51 -56.48
CA MET A 1 -16.72 -13.15 -55.19
C MET A 1 -16.54 -14.61 -55.43
N SER A 2 -15.59 -15.25 -54.79
CA SER A 2 -15.31 -16.67 -54.99
C SER A 2 -16.57 -17.50 -54.65
N GLU A 3 -16.91 -18.45 -55.51
CA GLU A 3 -18.02 -19.40 -55.37
C GLU A 3 -17.93 -20.27 -54.09
N TYR A 4 -16.72 -20.37 -53.51
CA TYR A 4 -16.42 -21.17 -52.34
C TYR A 4 -16.37 -20.41 -51.01
N LYS A 5 -16.69 -19.12 -50.95
CA LYS A 5 -16.61 -18.30 -49.74
C LYS A 5 -17.51 -18.86 -48.62
N ASP A 6 -18.69 -19.34 -48.97
CA ASP A 6 -19.67 -19.84 -48.01
C ASP A 6 -19.32 -21.24 -47.46
N THR A 7 -18.30 -21.87 -48.00
CA THR A 7 -17.76 -23.18 -47.49
C THR A 7 -16.63 -23.00 -46.46
N LEU A 8 -16.21 -21.78 -46.21
CA LEU A 8 -15.15 -21.47 -45.24
C LEU A 8 -15.72 -21.39 -43.82
N ASN A 9 -14.95 -21.84 -42.84
CA ASN A 9 -15.26 -21.70 -41.41
C ASN A 9 -14.80 -20.32 -40.93
N LEU A 10 -15.54 -19.28 -41.32
CA LEU A 10 -15.16 -17.92 -40.93
C LEU A 10 -15.39 -17.70 -39.44
N PRO A 11 -14.45 -17.00 -38.76
CA PRO A 11 -14.55 -16.74 -37.35
C PRO A 11 -15.71 -15.78 -37.05
N GLU A 12 -16.59 -16.16 -36.11
CA GLU A 12 -17.72 -15.38 -35.68
C GLU A 12 -17.91 -15.43 -34.17
N THR A 13 -18.16 -14.29 -33.56
CA THR A 13 -18.43 -14.19 -32.10
C THR A 13 -19.23 -12.94 -31.79
N GLY A 14 -20.07 -13.02 -30.76
CA GLY A 14 -20.73 -11.86 -30.15
C GLY A 14 -19.78 -10.95 -29.37
N PHE A 15 -18.58 -11.42 -29.05
CA PHE A 15 -17.58 -10.65 -28.33
C PHE A 15 -17.04 -9.48 -29.16
N PRO A 16 -17.30 -8.22 -28.77
CA PRO A 16 -16.94 -7.06 -29.59
C PRO A 16 -15.42 -6.87 -29.72
N MET A 17 -14.99 -6.40 -30.89
CA MET A 17 -13.57 -6.08 -31.10
C MET A 17 -13.08 -4.95 -30.19
N ARG A 18 -13.90 -3.92 -29.98
CA ARG A 18 -13.58 -2.79 -29.09
C ARG A 18 -14.18 -3.03 -27.72
N GLY A 19 -13.37 -2.87 -26.66
CA GLY A 19 -13.83 -3.00 -25.28
C GLY A 19 -14.88 -1.97 -24.90
N ASN A 20 -14.69 -0.71 -25.31
CA ASN A 20 -15.56 0.41 -24.91
C ASN A 20 -15.90 0.41 -23.42
N LEU A 21 -14.89 0.14 -22.61
CA LEU A 21 -15.02 -0.21 -21.19
C LEU A 21 -15.69 0.90 -20.37
N ALA A 22 -15.34 2.16 -20.64
CA ALA A 22 -15.90 3.29 -19.91
C ALA A 22 -17.45 3.31 -19.95
N ASN A 23 -18.03 2.87 -21.07
CA ASN A 23 -19.50 2.85 -21.27
C ASN A 23 -20.15 1.51 -20.90
N ARG A 24 -19.42 0.39 -21.10
CA ARG A 24 -20.00 -0.96 -20.91
C ARG A 24 -19.83 -1.51 -19.48
N GLU A 25 -18.75 -1.15 -18.79
CA GLU A 25 -18.55 -1.62 -17.43
C GLU A 25 -19.68 -1.23 -16.45
N PRO A 26 -20.28 -0.02 -16.49
CA PRO A 26 -21.41 0.31 -15.63
C PRO A 26 -22.61 -0.64 -15.78
N GLU A 27 -22.93 -1.08 -16.99
CA GLU A 27 -24.01 -2.04 -17.25
C GLU A 27 -23.66 -3.43 -16.71
N MET A 28 -22.40 -3.86 -16.86
CA MET A 28 -21.91 -5.12 -16.28
C MET A 28 -21.96 -5.08 -14.75
N LEU A 29 -21.58 -3.96 -14.17
CA LEU A 29 -21.60 -3.75 -12.73
C LEU A 29 -23.03 -3.82 -12.18
N GLU A 30 -24.00 -3.18 -12.86
CA GLU A 30 -25.42 -3.25 -12.52
C GLU A 30 -25.90 -4.71 -12.54
N ARG A 31 -25.52 -5.49 -13.56
CA ARG A 31 -25.82 -6.91 -13.65
C ARG A 31 -25.24 -7.69 -12.46
N TRP A 32 -24.00 -7.44 -12.08
CA TRP A 32 -23.34 -8.12 -10.96
C TRP A 32 -24.09 -7.92 -9.63
N TYR A 33 -24.60 -6.72 -9.38
CA TYR A 33 -25.40 -6.45 -8.18
C TYR A 33 -26.81 -7.01 -8.27
N LYS A 34 -27.45 -6.88 -9.41
CA LYS A 34 -28.81 -7.43 -9.63
C LYS A 34 -28.84 -8.96 -9.48
N GLU A 35 -27.78 -9.62 -9.90
CA GLU A 35 -27.64 -11.08 -9.88
C GLU A 35 -26.87 -11.59 -8.65
N ASP A 36 -26.57 -10.72 -7.70
CA ASP A 36 -25.90 -11.02 -6.43
C ASP A 36 -24.60 -11.83 -6.61
N LEU A 37 -23.70 -11.35 -7.48
CA LEU A 37 -22.42 -12.02 -7.75
C LEU A 37 -21.65 -12.35 -6.48
N TYR A 38 -21.52 -11.39 -5.55
CA TYR A 38 -20.79 -11.63 -4.30
C TYR A 38 -21.45 -12.71 -3.44
N GLY A 39 -22.77 -12.69 -3.31
CA GLY A 39 -23.52 -13.74 -2.61
C GLY A 39 -23.36 -15.11 -3.23
N GLU A 40 -23.34 -15.21 -4.57
CA GLU A 40 -23.09 -16.46 -5.29
C GLU A 40 -21.68 -17.01 -5.04
N ILE A 41 -20.66 -16.13 -5.00
CA ILE A 41 -19.28 -16.50 -4.61
C ILE A 41 -19.27 -17.05 -3.18
N ARG A 42 -19.94 -16.36 -2.24
CA ARG A 42 -20.00 -16.80 -0.82
C ARG A 42 -20.65 -18.17 -0.68
N LYS A 43 -21.72 -18.44 -1.42
CA LYS A 43 -22.39 -19.76 -1.45
C LYS A 43 -21.46 -20.84 -2.01
N ALA A 44 -20.81 -20.55 -3.14
CA ALA A 44 -19.92 -21.53 -3.82
C ALA A 44 -18.70 -21.91 -2.97
N LYS A 45 -18.23 -21.01 -2.12
CA LYS A 45 -17.01 -21.20 -1.29
C LYS A 45 -17.30 -21.60 0.16
N LYS A 46 -18.57 -21.69 0.53
CA LYS A 46 -18.96 -22.07 1.90
C LYS A 46 -18.36 -23.40 2.32
N GLY A 47 -17.67 -23.41 3.46
CA GLY A 47 -17.03 -24.61 4.01
C GLY A 47 -15.67 -24.95 3.41
N LYS A 48 -15.15 -24.17 2.48
CA LYS A 48 -13.77 -24.26 2.00
C LYS A 48 -12.79 -23.70 3.03
N LYS A 49 -11.50 -23.92 2.83
CA LYS A 49 -10.44 -23.34 3.68
C LYS A 49 -10.52 -21.83 3.70
N SER A 50 -10.53 -21.25 4.89
CA SER A 50 -10.65 -19.80 5.07
C SER A 50 -9.36 -19.06 4.66
N PHE A 51 -9.52 -17.88 4.06
CA PHE A 51 -8.49 -16.88 3.89
C PHE A 51 -9.06 -15.51 4.26
N VAL A 52 -8.50 -14.88 5.27
CA VAL A 52 -8.99 -13.59 5.79
C VAL A 52 -8.00 -12.48 5.45
N LEU A 53 -8.38 -11.63 4.51
CA LEU A 53 -7.76 -10.33 4.29
C LEU A 53 -8.62 -9.29 5.02
N HIS A 54 -8.09 -8.75 6.12
CA HIS A 54 -8.79 -7.70 6.86
C HIS A 54 -8.51 -6.35 6.25
N ASP A 55 -9.56 -5.63 5.92
CA ASP A 55 -9.46 -4.30 5.28
C ASP A 55 -9.10 -3.23 6.30
N GLY A 56 -7.98 -2.53 6.10
CA GLY A 56 -7.67 -1.30 6.82
C GLY A 56 -8.65 -0.21 6.41
N PRO A 57 -9.32 0.43 7.37
CA PRO A 57 -10.42 1.32 7.06
C PRO A 57 -9.91 2.66 6.51
N PRO A 58 -10.22 3.03 5.26
CA PRO A 58 -10.00 4.39 4.80
C PRO A 58 -10.83 5.37 5.62
N TYR A 59 -10.33 6.59 5.69
CA TYR A 59 -11.00 7.64 6.46
C TYR A 59 -12.23 8.18 5.70
N ALA A 60 -13.36 8.30 6.39
CA ALA A 60 -14.64 8.72 5.83
C ALA A 60 -14.69 10.24 5.58
N ASN A 61 -13.77 10.76 4.76
CA ASN A 61 -13.69 12.18 4.45
C ASN A 61 -13.01 12.43 3.09
N GLY A 62 -13.76 12.99 2.15
CA GLY A 62 -13.30 13.33 0.80
C GLY A 62 -13.43 12.18 -0.20
N ASP A 63 -13.16 12.48 -1.46
CA ASP A 63 -13.17 11.53 -2.56
C ASP A 63 -11.96 10.59 -2.48
N ILE A 64 -12.09 9.40 -3.07
CA ILE A 64 -10.96 8.49 -3.20
C ILE A 64 -9.91 9.08 -4.15
N HIS A 65 -8.65 8.79 -3.86
CA HIS A 65 -7.51 9.15 -4.71
C HIS A 65 -6.86 7.90 -5.31
N ILE A 66 -5.89 8.10 -6.20
CA ILE A 66 -5.25 7.00 -6.93
C ILE A 66 -4.54 5.99 -6.01
N GLY A 67 -4.05 6.41 -4.86
CA GLY A 67 -3.49 5.52 -3.84
C GLY A 67 -4.55 4.58 -3.22
N HIS A 68 -5.77 5.07 -2.99
CA HIS A 68 -6.90 4.22 -2.59
C HIS A 68 -7.25 3.21 -3.67
N ALA A 69 -7.23 3.62 -4.95
CA ALA A 69 -7.48 2.71 -6.07
C ALA A 69 -6.43 1.61 -6.16
N LEU A 70 -5.13 1.95 -6.05
CA LEU A 70 -4.04 0.98 -5.98
C LEU A 70 -4.27 -0.04 -4.86
N ASN A 71 -4.51 0.44 -3.65
CA ASN A 71 -4.72 -0.40 -2.46
C ASN A 71 -5.89 -1.37 -2.63
N LYS A 72 -7.06 -0.85 -2.96
CA LYS A 72 -8.28 -1.66 -3.08
C LYS A 72 -8.24 -2.62 -4.26
N ILE A 73 -7.65 -2.24 -5.38
CA ILE A 73 -7.48 -3.13 -6.54
C ILE A 73 -6.54 -4.28 -6.19
N LEU A 74 -5.42 -4.03 -5.50
CA LEU A 74 -4.52 -5.09 -5.03
C LEU A 74 -5.24 -6.08 -4.12
N LYS A 75 -6.01 -5.59 -3.16
CA LYS A 75 -6.82 -6.42 -2.26
C LYS A 75 -7.82 -7.28 -3.03
N ASP A 76 -8.54 -6.69 -3.98
CA ASP A 76 -9.52 -7.39 -4.80
C ASP A 76 -8.89 -8.47 -5.68
N ILE A 77 -7.73 -8.19 -6.29
CA ILE A 77 -6.96 -9.18 -7.06
C ILE A 77 -6.58 -10.38 -6.19
N ILE A 78 -6.09 -10.13 -4.97
CA ILE A 78 -5.71 -11.19 -4.03
C ILE A 78 -6.93 -12.00 -3.61
N ILE A 79 -8.03 -11.37 -3.22
CA ILE A 79 -9.28 -12.03 -2.84
C ILE A 79 -9.81 -12.92 -3.98
N LYS A 80 -9.86 -12.40 -5.20
CA LYS A 80 -10.32 -13.14 -6.37
C LYS A 80 -9.39 -14.31 -6.71
N SER A 81 -8.07 -14.12 -6.64
CA SER A 81 -7.12 -15.21 -6.89
C SER A 81 -7.21 -16.30 -5.83
N LYS A 82 -7.34 -15.96 -4.56
CA LYS A 82 -7.57 -16.93 -3.47
C LYS A 82 -8.89 -17.66 -3.63
N THR A 83 -9.94 -16.98 -4.06
CA THR A 83 -11.23 -17.60 -4.39
C THR A 83 -11.10 -18.62 -5.50
N LEU A 84 -10.38 -18.31 -6.58
CA LEU A 84 -10.10 -19.26 -7.66
C LEU A 84 -9.17 -20.40 -7.23
N SER A 85 -8.34 -20.19 -6.22
CA SER A 85 -7.52 -21.23 -5.59
C SER A 85 -8.30 -22.12 -4.61
N GLY A 86 -9.60 -21.95 -4.50
CA GLY A 86 -10.48 -22.80 -3.69
C GLY A 86 -10.61 -22.34 -2.23
N PHE A 87 -10.25 -21.11 -1.90
CA PHE A 87 -10.43 -20.57 -0.55
C PHE A 87 -11.80 -19.92 -0.39
N ASP A 88 -12.31 -19.96 0.83
CA ASP A 88 -13.36 -19.11 1.33
C ASP A 88 -12.74 -17.79 1.80
N ALA A 89 -12.79 -16.76 0.95
CA ALA A 89 -12.13 -15.48 1.14
C ALA A 89 -13.16 -14.33 1.19
N PRO A 90 -13.83 -14.10 2.33
CA PRO A 90 -14.73 -12.98 2.48
C PRO A 90 -13.96 -11.67 2.46
N TYR A 91 -14.54 -10.65 1.84
CA TYR A 91 -14.02 -9.29 1.89
C TYR A 91 -15.05 -8.34 2.45
N ILE A 92 -14.79 -7.81 3.63
CA ILE A 92 -15.66 -6.86 4.33
C ILE A 92 -14.96 -5.51 4.33
N PRO A 93 -15.37 -4.57 3.47
CA PRO A 93 -14.79 -3.24 3.43
C PRO A 93 -15.13 -2.47 4.71
N GLY A 94 -14.21 -1.61 5.12
CA GLY A 94 -14.38 -0.83 6.33
C GLY A 94 -14.12 0.65 6.16
N TRP A 95 -14.58 1.46 7.12
CA TRP A 95 -14.34 2.89 7.20
C TRP A 95 -14.06 3.34 8.62
N ASP A 96 -13.10 4.26 8.73
CA ASP A 96 -12.79 4.99 9.94
C ASP A 96 -13.58 6.31 9.95
N CYS A 97 -14.43 6.51 10.97
CA CYS A 97 -15.52 7.49 10.92
C CYS A 97 -15.47 8.56 12.02
N HIS A 98 -14.48 8.53 12.93
CA HIS A 98 -14.38 9.48 14.03
C HIS A 98 -13.22 10.46 13.87
N GLY A 99 -13.18 11.48 14.70
CA GLY A 99 -12.04 12.34 14.92
C GLY A 99 -12.07 13.68 14.19
N LEU A 100 -10.95 14.37 14.31
CA LEU A 100 -10.77 15.77 13.94
C LEU A 100 -11.12 16.12 12.48
N PRO A 101 -10.73 15.34 11.45
CA PRO A 101 -11.01 15.76 10.08
C PRO A 101 -12.49 15.90 9.76
N ILE A 102 -13.33 15.06 10.36
CA ILE A 102 -14.79 15.14 10.24
C ILE A 102 -15.33 16.31 11.05
N GLU A 103 -14.88 16.48 12.31
CA GLU A 103 -15.24 17.62 13.14
C GLU A 103 -15.00 18.95 12.43
N LEU A 104 -13.84 19.16 11.83
CA LEU A 104 -13.50 20.38 11.11
C LEU A 104 -14.42 20.66 9.92
N MET A 105 -14.83 19.63 9.20
CA MET A 105 -15.75 19.81 8.08
C MET A 105 -17.16 20.17 8.54
N VAL A 106 -17.61 19.57 9.65
CA VAL A 106 -18.91 19.86 10.25
C VAL A 106 -18.91 21.22 10.92
N GLU A 107 -17.85 21.56 11.66
CA GLU A 107 -17.69 22.87 12.31
C GLU A 107 -17.80 24.03 11.32
N LYS A 108 -17.20 23.90 10.14
CA LYS A 108 -17.34 24.89 9.06
C LYS A 108 -18.78 25.13 8.62
N LYS A 109 -19.63 24.12 8.74
CA LYS A 109 -21.04 24.18 8.31
C LYS A 109 -21.98 24.66 9.41
N VAL A 110 -21.81 24.16 10.63
CA VAL A 110 -22.76 24.36 11.73
C VAL A 110 -22.20 25.18 12.90
N GLY A 111 -20.90 25.46 12.92
CA GLY A 111 -20.21 26.17 14.01
C GLY A 111 -19.70 25.23 15.10
N LYS A 112 -19.00 25.84 16.09
CA LYS A 112 -18.37 25.09 17.19
C LYS A 112 -19.40 24.51 18.15
N PRO A 113 -19.21 23.26 18.63
CA PRO A 113 -20.06 22.70 19.66
C PRO A 113 -19.98 23.54 20.96
N GLY A 114 -21.09 23.68 21.63
CA GLY A 114 -21.21 24.53 22.86
C GLY A 114 -21.36 26.02 22.58
N GLN A 115 -21.29 26.46 21.34
CA GLN A 115 -21.50 27.88 20.96
C GLN A 115 -22.77 28.06 20.12
N LYS A 116 -22.84 27.45 18.95
CA LYS A 116 -23.97 27.51 18.00
C LYS A 116 -24.84 26.31 18.01
N VAL A 117 -24.29 25.16 18.35
CA VAL A 117 -24.95 23.85 18.43
C VAL A 117 -24.56 23.17 19.73
N THR A 118 -25.41 22.31 20.26
CA THR A 118 -25.07 21.46 21.41
C THR A 118 -24.04 20.39 20.98
N ALA A 119 -23.33 19.82 21.95
CA ALA A 119 -22.40 18.73 21.67
C ALA A 119 -23.12 17.48 21.08
N ALA A 120 -24.34 17.21 21.54
CA ALA A 120 -25.17 16.10 21.03
C ALA A 120 -25.56 16.32 19.57
N GLU A 121 -26.08 17.50 19.22
CA GLU A 121 -26.39 17.87 17.83
C GLU A 121 -25.16 17.83 16.94
N PHE A 122 -24.01 18.28 17.44
CA PHE A 122 -22.76 18.25 16.72
C PHE A 122 -22.31 16.81 16.40
N ARG A 123 -22.42 15.88 17.36
CA ARG A 123 -22.13 14.45 17.15
C ARG A 123 -23.04 13.84 16.08
N GLU A 124 -24.33 14.17 16.12
CA GLU A 124 -25.28 13.70 15.09
C GLU A 124 -24.90 14.22 13.69
N LYS A 125 -24.54 15.49 13.58
CA LYS A 125 -24.07 16.08 12.32
C LYS A 125 -22.76 15.46 11.82
N CYS A 126 -21.85 15.09 12.71
CA CYS A 126 -20.64 14.34 12.35
C CYS A 126 -20.96 12.95 11.82
N ARG A 127 -21.89 12.24 12.45
CA ARG A 127 -22.36 10.92 12.02
C ARG A 127 -23.03 10.99 10.63
N GLU A 128 -23.92 11.94 10.41
CA GLU A 128 -24.55 12.18 9.11
C GLU A 128 -23.51 12.50 8.02
N TYR A 129 -22.55 13.34 8.33
CA TYR A 129 -21.48 13.71 7.39
C TYR A 129 -20.64 12.49 7.01
N ALA A 130 -20.16 11.74 8.00
CA ALA A 130 -19.35 10.54 7.77
C ALA A 130 -20.12 9.49 6.97
N ALA A 131 -21.42 9.28 7.26
CA ALA A 131 -22.25 8.35 6.49
C ALA A 131 -22.34 8.75 5.01
N GLY A 132 -22.51 10.03 4.72
CA GLY A 132 -22.53 10.53 3.34
C GLY A 132 -21.19 10.32 2.61
N GLN A 133 -20.06 10.50 3.31
CA GLN A 133 -18.73 10.25 2.76
C GLN A 133 -18.50 8.77 2.47
N VAL A 134 -18.93 7.88 3.38
CA VAL A 134 -18.88 6.43 3.19
C VAL A 134 -19.62 6.03 1.90
N GLU A 135 -20.85 6.51 1.70
CA GLU A 135 -21.62 6.17 0.49
C GLU A 135 -20.93 6.66 -0.80
N GLY A 136 -20.37 7.87 -0.81
CA GLY A 136 -19.65 8.38 -1.97
C GLY A 136 -18.39 7.57 -2.30
N GLN A 137 -17.60 7.21 -1.30
CA GLN A 137 -16.42 6.37 -1.48
C GLN A 137 -16.79 4.94 -1.88
N LYS A 138 -17.83 4.37 -1.28
CA LYS A 138 -18.35 3.04 -1.61
C LYS A 138 -18.70 2.93 -3.09
N GLU A 139 -19.48 3.87 -3.64
CA GLU A 139 -19.81 3.88 -5.07
C GLU A 139 -18.55 4.00 -5.94
N SER A 140 -17.58 4.79 -5.52
CA SER A 140 -16.30 4.91 -6.22
C SER A 140 -15.50 3.60 -6.23
N PHE A 141 -15.46 2.85 -5.13
CA PHE A 141 -14.82 1.54 -5.05
C PHE A 141 -15.56 0.47 -5.86
N LYS A 142 -16.90 0.46 -5.80
CA LYS A 142 -17.72 -0.43 -6.62
C LYS A 142 -17.44 -0.22 -8.10
N ARG A 143 -17.32 1.05 -8.55
CA ARG A 143 -16.99 1.37 -9.95
C ARG A 143 -15.64 0.78 -10.41
N LEU A 144 -14.70 0.56 -9.51
CA LEU A 144 -13.42 -0.09 -9.80
C LEU A 144 -13.53 -1.62 -9.97
N GLY A 145 -14.71 -2.20 -9.78
CA GLY A 145 -14.93 -3.65 -9.84
C GLY A 145 -14.51 -4.40 -8.57
N ILE A 146 -14.35 -3.68 -7.46
CA ILE A 146 -14.03 -4.29 -6.16
C ILE A 146 -15.25 -5.06 -5.66
N MET A 147 -15.06 -6.35 -5.39
CA MET A 147 -16.10 -7.22 -4.85
C MET A 147 -15.99 -7.35 -3.33
N GLY A 148 -17.09 -7.25 -2.64
CA GLY A 148 -17.12 -7.37 -1.19
C GLY A 148 -18.51 -7.22 -0.61
N GLU A 149 -18.63 -7.28 0.70
CA GLU A 149 -19.86 -7.09 1.47
C GLU A 149 -20.21 -5.61 1.57
N TRP A 150 -20.64 -5.01 0.47
CA TRP A 150 -20.96 -3.58 0.40
C TRP A 150 -22.24 -3.18 1.13
N ASP A 151 -23.16 -4.11 1.35
CA ASP A 151 -24.42 -3.83 2.03
C ASP A 151 -24.26 -3.81 3.55
N LYS A 152 -23.28 -4.56 4.06
CA LYS A 152 -22.93 -4.63 5.48
C LYS A 152 -21.43 -4.43 5.71
N PRO A 153 -20.86 -3.31 5.29
CA PRO A 153 -19.47 -3.00 5.59
C PRO A 153 -19.30 -2.82 7.09
N TYR A 154 -18.09 -2.69 7.58
CA TYR A 154 -17.88 -2.21 8.93
C TYR A 154 -17.59 -0.70 8.94
N ARG A 155 -18.12 0.00 9.91
CA ARG A 155 -17.83 1.41 10.16
C ARG A 155 -17.51 1.56 11.64
N THR A 156 -16.43 2.27 11.98
CA THR A 156 -16.07 2.46 13.39
C THR A 156 -17.17 3.19 14.18
N MET A 157 -18.08 3.89 13.49
CA MET A 157 -19.25 4.56 14.08
C MET A 157 -20.52 3.71 14.15
N ASP A 158 -20.50 2.45 13.75
CA ASP A 158 -21.64 1.55 13.98
C ASP A 158 -21.75 1.26 15.47
N PHE A 159 -22.96 1.29 16.01
CA PHE A 159 -23.17 1.21 17.47
C PHE A 159 -22.55 -0.04 18.09
N ALA A 160 -22.65 -1.18 17.42
CA ALA A 160 -22.00 -2.41 17.88
C ALA A 160 -20.47 -2.31 17.86
N THR A 161 -19.91 -1.62 16.85
CA THR A 161 -18.47 -1.40 16.76
C THR A 161 -18.00 -0.42 17.82
N GLU A 162 -18.70 0.69 18.04
CA GLU A 162 -18.43 1.65 19.12
C GLU A 162 -18.43 0.95 20.49
N ALA A 163 -19.41 0.10 20.73
CA ALA A 163 -19.47 -0.71 21.96
C ALA A 163 -18.27 -1.66 22.12
N ASN A 164 -17.86 -2.32 21.05
CA ASN A 164 -16.72 -3.22 21.08
C ASN A 164 -15.38 -2.46 21.22
N ILE A 165 -15.26 -1.24 20.73
CA ILE A 165 -14.11 -0.37 20.98
C ILE A 165 -14.01 -0.06 22.47
N ILE A 166 -15.13 0.23 23.14
CA ILE A 166 -15.18 0.43 24.58
C ILE A 166 -14.79 -0.85 25.34
N ARG A 167 -15.27 -2.02 24.91
CA ARG A 167 -14.88 -3.31 25.48
C ARG A 167 -13.39 -3.61 25.32
N ALA A 168 -12.81 -3.21 24.16
CA ALA A 168 -11.38 -3.34 23.94
C ALA A 168 -10.55 -2.53 24.94
N LEU A 169 -10.95 -1.30 25.24
CA LEU A 169 -10.34 -0.49 26.30
C LEU A 169 -10.39 -1.23 27.65
N GLY A 170 -11.52 -1.84 27.99
CA GLY A 170 -11.68 -2.64 29.18
C GLY A 170 -10.71 -3.81 29.27
N LYS A 171 -10.52 -4.54 28.17
CA LYS A 171 -9.56 -5.65 28.12
C LYS A 171 -8.12 -5.18 28.31
N ILE A 172 -7.74 -4.09 27.68
CA ILE A 172 -6.40 -3.47 27.82
C ILE A 172 -6.17 -3.06 29.27
N ALA A 173 -7.16 -2.44 29.90
CA ALA A 173 -7.11 -2.04 31.30
C ALA A 173 -6.98 -3.25 32.25
N SER A 174 -7.76 -4.31 32.01
CA SER A 174 -7.74 -5.52 32.87
C SER A 174 -6.42 -6.29 32.75
N ASN A 175 -5.73 -6.19 31.63
CA ASN A 175 -4.42 -6.81 31.41
C ASN A 175 -3.25 -5.95 31.95
N GLY A 176 -3.54 -4.82 32.60
CA GLY A 176 -2.55 -3.97 33.26
C GLY A 176 -1.77 -3.04 32.33
N HIS A 177 -2.28 -2.76 31.15
CA HIS A 177 -1.60 -1.91 30.18
C HIS A 177 -2.07 -0.45 30.17
N LEU A 178 -3.17 -0.12 30.88
CA LEU A 178 -3.69 1.23 30.94
C LEU A 178 -3.03 2.03 32.07
N LEU A 179 -2.57 3.24 31.74
CA LEU A 179 -1.90 4.15 32.66
C LEU A 179 -2.52 5.55 32.57
N LYS A 180 -2.83 6.17 33.72
CA LYS A 180 -3.10 7.60 33.80
C LYS A 180 -1.83 8.33 34.18
N GLY A 181 -1.46 9.36 33.46
CA GLY A 181 -0.22 10.10 33.69
C GLY A 181 -0.38 11.60 33.47
N PHE A 182 0.39 12.38 34.24
CA PHE A 182 0.57 13.80 34.01
C PHE A 182 1.98 14.02 33.48
N LYS A 183 2.11 14.17 32.17
CA LYS A 183 3.39 14.30 31.48
C LYS A 183 3.26 15.07 30.16
N PRO A 184 4.36 15.60 29.60
CA PRO A 184 4.33 16.29 28.33
C PRO A 184 3.94 15.35 27.18
N VAL A 185 2.96 15.81 26.42
CA VAL A 185 2.48 15.17 25.18
C VAL A 185 2.56 16.15 24.04
N HIS A 186 2.60 15.65 22.81
CA HIS A 186 2.37 16.50 21.64
C HIS A 186 1.02 17.16 21.75
N TRP A 187 0.99 18.48 21.66
CA TRP A 187 -0.22 19.27 21.82
C TRP A 187 -0.40 20.25 20.67
N CYS A 188 -1.51 20.16 19.99
CA CYS A 188 -1.90 21.15 18.98
C CYS A 188 -2.77 22.24 19.63
N THR A 189 -2.29 23.47 19.60
CA THR A 189 -3.01 24.61 20.19
C THR A 189 -4.26 25.00 19.41
N ASP A 190 -4.26 24.76 18.08
CA ASP A 190 -5.44 24.98 17.23
C ASP A 190 -6.52 23.92 17.45
N CYS A 191 -6.10 22.69 17.68
CA CYS A 191 -6.99 21.60 18.06
C CYS A 191 -7.50 21.71 19.49
N GLY A 192 -6.70 22.27 20.42
CA GLY A 192 -6.94 22.17 21.85
C GLY A 192 -6.90 20.74 22.38
N SER A 193 -6.04 19.88 21.82
CA SER A 193 -6.00 18.45 22.12
C SER A 193 -4.61 17.84 21.97
N ALA A 194 -4.37 16.75 22.70
CA ALA A 194 -3.23 15.89 22.54
C ALA A 194 -3.21 15.23 21.14
N LEU A 195 -2.01 14.92 20.65
CA LEU A 195 -1.75 14.19 19.43
C LEU A 195 -0.93 12.94 19.72
N ALA A 196 -1.16 11.88 18.95
CA ALA A 196 -0.25 10.73 18.88
C ALA A 196 0.94 11.05 17.96
N GLU A 197 2.02 10.27 18.05
CA GLU A 197 3.19 10.43 17.17
C GLU A 197 2.84 10.32 15.68
N ALA A 198 1.92 9.45 15.31
CA ALA A 198 1.42 9.29 13.94
C ALA A 198 0.66 10.52 13.41
N GLU A 199 0.27 11.44 14.28
CA GLU A 199 -0.43 12.68 13.94
C GLU A 199 0.50 13.90 13.86
N VAL A 200 1.82 13.67 13.93
CA VAL A 200 2.86 14.70 13.87
C VAL A 200 3.63 14.59 12.56
N GLU A 201 3.78 15.70 11.88
CA GLU A 201 4.63 15.85 10.69
C GLU A 201 5.78 16.80 11.00
N TYR A 202 6.96 16.55 10.45
CA TYR A 202 8.10 17.43 10.61
C TYR A 202 8.27 18.31 9.38
N LYS A 203 8.50 19.62 9.59
CA LYS A 203 8.76 20.60 8.55
C LYS A 203 9.83 21.58 9.02
N ASP A 204 10.57 22.12 8.08
CA ASP A 204 11.52 23.17 8.37
C ASP A 204 10.80 24.43 8.84
N LYS A 205 11.30 24.99 9.92
CA LYS A 205 10.79 26.18 10.56
C LYS A 205 11.95 27.05 11.03
N VAL A 206 11.86 28.32 10.79
CA VAL A 206 12.76 29.31 11.37
C VAL A 206 12.25 29.69 12.76
N SER A 207 13.10 29.47 13.78
CA SER A 207 12.81 29.81 15.18
C SER A 207 13.86 30.78 15.73
N PRO A 208 13.52 31.57 16.74
CA PRO A 208 14.54 32.33 17.45
C PRO A 208 15.43 31.37 18.25
N SER A 209 16.71 31.46 18.03
CA SER A 209 17.73 30.73 18.79
C SER A 209 18.43 31.71 19.75
N ILE A 210 18.51 31.34 21.02
CA ILE A 210 19.08 32.17 22.06
C ILE A 210 20.07 31.46 22.94
N ASP A 211 21.14 32.17 23.31
CA ASP A 211 22.09 31.79 24.36
C ASP A 211 21.79 32.64 25.60
N VAL A 212 21.55 31.99 26.74
CA VAL A 212 21.05 32.66 27.96
C VAL A 212 21.96 32.37 29.15
N ARG A 213 22.34 33.43 29.86
CA ARG A 213 23.10 33.36 31.10
C ARG A 213 22.20 33.00 32.26
N PHE A 214 22.63 31.97 33.02
CA PHE A 214 22.11 31.66 34.34
C PHE A 214 23.21 31.94 35.35
N LYS A 215 23.09 33.04 36.07
CA LYS A 215 24.08 33.49 37.02
C LYS A 215 24.20 32.52 38.21
N THR A 216 25.41 32.20 38.65
CA THR A 216 25.59 31.40 39.86
C THR A 216 24.97 32.03 41.09
N ALA A 217 24.35 31.20 41.94
CA ALA A 217 23.83 31.65 43.25
C ALA A 217 24.91 31.63 44.35
N ASP A 218 25.99 30.82 44.20
CA ASP A 218 27.10 30.74 45.11
C ASP A 218 28.41 30.57 44.30
N GLU A 219 29.08 31.71 44.13
CA GLU A 219 30.30 31.78 43.34
C GLU A 219 31.44 30.98 43.95
N ALA A 220 31.64 31.07 45.26
CA ALA A 220 32.74 30.38 45.94
C ALA A 220 32.59 28.85 45.87
N ALA A 221 31.39 28.36 46.10
CA ALA A 221 31.11 26.94 46.03
C ALA A 221 31.25 26.40 44.56
N LEU A 222 30.82 27.18 43.56
CA LEU A 222 30.98 26.79 42.15
C LEU A 222 32.43 26.79 41.69
N LEU A 223 33.18 27.83 41.98
CA LEU A 223 34.62 27.93 41.57
C LEU A 223 35.48 26.84 42.21
N SER A 224 35.17 26.38 43.43
CA SER A 224 35.85 25.32 44.10
C SER A 224 35.76 23.94 43.35
N LYS A 225 34.84 23.81 42.43
CA LYS A 225 34.63 22.62 41.58
C LYS A 225 35.45 22.59 40.29
N PHE A 226 36.08 23.75 39.95
CA PHE A 226 36.94 23.87 38.78
C PHE A 226 38.41 23.64 39.12
N GLU A 227 39.12 22.98 38.25
CA GLU A 227 40.60 22.96 38.26
C GLU A 227 41.10 24.27 37.66
N LEU A 228 41.23 25.30 38.52
CA LEU A 228 41.68 26.62 38.12
C LEU A 228 43.20 26.71 38.02
N THR A 229 43.68 27.49 37.07
CA THR A 229 45.09 27.87 37.00
C THR A 229 45.45 28.74 38.21
N GLU A 230 46.55 28.42 38.91
CA GLU A 230 46.92 29.07 40.17
C GLU A 230 46.96 30.59 40.08
N GLY A 231 46.19 31.26 40.94
CA GLY A 231 46.08 32.72 40.96
C GLY A 231 45.11 33.36 39.96
N HIS A 232 44.25 32.56 39.28
CA HIS A 232 43.34 33.07 38.27
C HIS A 232 41.88 32.68 38.55
N GLU A 233 41.23 33.35 39.52
CA GLU A 233 39.80 33.23 39.77
C GLU A 233 38.95 34.03 38.77
N GLY A 234 39.58 34.91 37.98
CA GLY A 234 38.94 35.82 37.03
C GLY A 234 38.19 36.98 37.69
N LYS A 235 37.39 37.72 36.90
CA LYS A 235 36.65 38.92 37.36
C LYS A 235 35.26 38.96 36.71
N GLY A 236 34.33 39.56 37.44
CA GLY A 236 32.94 39.74 36.98
C GLY A 236 32.03 38.57 37.36
N ASP A 237 30.77 38.67 36.97
CA ASP A 237 29.79 37.65 37.28
C ASP A 237 30.13 36.30 36.64
N VAL A 238 29.75 35.20 37.30
CA VAL A 238 29.89 33.83 36.77
C VAL A 238 28.52 33.34 36.36
N SER A 239 28.41 32.94 35.12
CA SER A 239 27.16 32.37 34.58
C SER A 239 27.40 31.10 33.78
N ILE A 240 26.49 30.15 33.91
CA ILE A 240 26.39 29.03 32.96
C ILE A 240 25.49 29.44 31.81
N VAL A 241 25.83 29.08 30.57
CA VAL A 241 25.09 29.53 29.40
C VAL A 241 24.36 28.35 28.75
N ILE A 242 23.04 28.46 28.71
CA ILE A 242 22.19 27.48 28.00
C ILE A 242 21.92 27.96 26.55
N TRP A 243 21.56 27.05 25.70
CA TRP A 243 21.08 27.31 24.36
C TRP A 243 19.67 26.72 24.16
N THR A 244 18.76 27.48 23.51
CA THR A 244 17.42 26.97 23.17
C THR A 244 16.87 27.65 21.91
N THR A 245 16.06 26.90 21.17
CA THR A 245 15.26 27.39 20.03
C THR A 245 13.78 27.65 20.41
N THR A 246 13.44 27.47 21.68
CA THR A 246 12.08 27.66 22.22
C THR A 246 12.12 28.62 23.44
N PRO A 247 12.35 29.92 23.24
CA PRO A 247 12.42 30.88 24.36
C PRO A 247 11.19 30.84 25.25
N TRP A 248 10.01 30.55 24.67
CA TRP A 248 8.74 30.49 25.39
C TRP A 248 8.69 29.38 26.47
N THR A 249 9.64 28.44 26.52
CA THR A 249 9.69 27.43 27.59
C THR A 249 10.43 27.89 28.84
N LEU A 250 11.17 28.98 28.77
CA LEU A 250 11.94 29.51 29.91
C LEU A 250 11.10 29.84 31.17
N PRO A 251 9.85 30.31 31.06
CA PRO A 251 8.99 30.51 32.25
C PRO A 251 8.74 29.21 33.03
N ALA A 252 8.84 28.08 32.39
CA ALA A 252 8.68 26.78 33.01
C ALA A 252 10.02 26.09 33.36
N ASN A 253 11.13 26.78 33.21
CA ASN A 253 12.47 26.24 33.54
C ASN A 253 12.56 25.83 35.03
N ARG A 254 13.19 24.65 35.30
CA ARG A 254 13.41 24.14 36.64
C ARG A 254 14.83 23.61 36.88
N ALA A 255 15.67 23.53 35.83
CA ALA A 255 17.06 23.10 35.94
C ALA A 255 17.87 23.54 34.72
N VAL A 256 19.19 23.43 34.84
CA VAL A 256 20.15 23.40 33.75
C VAL A 256 20.75 22.01 33.71
N CYS A 257 20.73 21.35 32.54
CA CYS A 257 21.17 19.97 32.40
C CYS A 257 22.55 19.89 31.74
N LEU A 258 23.44 19.10 32.36
CA LEU A 258 24.80 18.81 31.93
C LEU A 258 24.94 17.34 31.62
N ARG A 259 25.99 16.97 30.95
CA ARG A 259 26.39 15.58 30.79
C ARG A 259 27.57 15.26 31.70
N ASP A 260 27.53 14.16 32.40
CA ASP A 260 28.50 13.80 33.46
C ASP A 260 29.95 13.69 32.97
N ASP A 261 30.16 13.09 31.79
CA ASP A 261 31.44 12.82 31.20
C ASP A 261 32.05 13.97 30.38
N LEU A 262 31.23 14.99 30.06
CA LEU A 262 31.72 16.17 29.33
C LEU A 262 32.57 17.09 30.21
N GLU A 263 33.54 17.69 29.55
CA GLU A 263 34.37 18.73 30.16
C GLU A 263 33.78 20.10 29.91
N TYR A 264 33.59 20.87 30.95
CA TYR A 264 33.10 22.27 30.93
C TYR A 264 34.21 23.21 31.25
N VAL A 265 34.32 24.31 30.53
CA VAL A 265 35.35 25.33 30.69
C VAL A 265 34.79 26.61 31.30
N LEU A 266 35.47 27.15 32.27
CA LEU A 266 35.24 28.48 32.78
C LEU A 266 36.05 29.46 31.96
N ILE A 267 35.41 30.37 31.27
CA ILE A 267 35.98 31.33 30.33
C ILE A 267 35.90 32.74 30.93
N GLN A 268 37.03 33.46 30.99
CA GLN A 268 37.05 34.88 31.21
C GLN A 268 36.77 35.60 29.89
N VAL A 269 35.75 36.43 29.90
CA VAL A 269 35.49 37.40 28.84
C VAL A 269 36.05 38.73 29.27
N GLU A 270 36.92 39.32 28.44
CA GLU A 270 37.60 40.59 28.70
C GLU A 270 36.76 41.75 28.10
N GLY A 271 36.94 42.95 28.65
CA GLY A 271 36.30 44.17 28.15
C GLY A 271 35.90 45.16 29.26
N ASP A 272 35.09 46.11 28.91
CA ASP A 272 34.59 47.14 29.85
C ASP A 272 33.71 46.54 30.96
N ASN A 273 33.00 45.45 30.66
CA ASN A 273 32.18 44.70 31.61
C ASN A 273 32.65 43.23 31.59
N PRO A 274 33.71 42.89 32.28
CA PRO A 274 34.25 41.51 32.28
C PRO A 274 33.26 40.58 32.96
N GLU A 275 33.14 39.36 32.39
CA GLU A 275 32.30 38.31 32.94
C GLU A 275 32.97 36.95 32.76
N ARG A 276 32.49 35.94 33.49
CA ARG A 276 32.96 34.57 33.40
C ARG A 276 31.80 33.67 32.95
N ILE A 277 32.05 32.88 31.91
CA ILE A 277 31.04 32.03 31.25
C ILE A 277 31.45 30.58 31.31
N ILE A 278 30.51 29.70 31.61
CA ILE A 278 30.66 28.25 31.62
C ILE A 278 29.89 27.67 30.44
N VAL A 279 30.60 26.89 29.60
CA VAL A 279 30.07 26.12 28.46
C VAL A 279 30.86 24.82 28.32
N ALA A 280 30.37 23.86 27.51
CA ALA A 280 31.18 22.69 27.17
C ALA A 280 32.47 23.13 26.46
N ALA A 281 33.57 22.53 26.84
CA ALA A 281 34.91 22.92 26.33
C ALA A 281 35.00 22.80 24.80
N GLU A 282 34.42 21.76 24.23
CA GLU A 282 34.37 21.53 22.77
C GLU A 282 33.62 22.63 22.00
N LEU A 283 32.63 23.26 22.61
CA LEU A 283 31.79 24.29 21.98
C LEU A 283 32.20 25.71 22.33
N ALA A 284 33.18 25.88 23.19
CA ALA A 284 33.62 27.19 23.72
C ALA A 284 33.91 28.22 22.60
N LYS A 285 34.68 27.81 21.60
CA LYS A 285 35.06 28.67 20.48
C LYS A 285 33.81 29.08 19.66
N ASP A 286 32.96 28.15 19.32
CA ASP A 286 31.76 28.41 18.51
C ASP A 286 30.77 29.35 19.24
N VAL A 287 30.66 29.18 20.57
CA VAL A 287 29.83 30.09 21.40
C VAL A 287 30.40 31.49 21.41
N MET A 288 31.73 31.66 21.61
CA MET A 288 32.37 32.98 21.60
C MET A 288 32.28 33.64 20.23
N ASP A 289 32.56 32.89 19.16
CA ASP A 289 32.51 33.40 17.78
C ASP A 289 31.11 33.93 17.45
N ARG A 290 30.05 33.15 17.72
CA ARG A 290 28.67 33.61 17.42
C ARG A 290 28.19 34.73 18.33
N ALA A 291 28.69 34.80 19.55
CA ALA A 291 28.40 35.90 20.46
C ALA A 291 29.20 37.20 20.14
N GLY A 292 30.14 37.14 19.18
CA GLY A 292 30.99 38.27 18.80
C GLY A 292 32.03 38.63 19.85
N ILE A 293 32.46 37.64 20.67
CA ILE A 293 33.46 37.83 21.73
C ILE A 293 34.87 37.44 21.20
N GLU A 294 35.67 38.45 20.97
CA GLU A 294 37.02 38.26 20.40
C GLU A 294 38.13 38.06 21.46
N HIS A 295 37.92 38.65 22.65
CA HIS A 295 38.92 38.66 23.72
C HIS A 295 38.47 37.84 24.92
N PHE A 296 38.94 36.61 24.99
CA PHE A 296 38.64 35.67 26.06
C PHE A 296 39.80 34.68 26.30
N HIS A 297 39.80 34.10 27.47
CA HIS A 297 40.74 33.03 27.81
C HIS A 297 40.16 32.05 28.83
N ASN A 298 40.66 30.84 28.86
CA ASN A 298 40.18 29.81 29.76
C ASN A 298 40.83 29.95 31.15
N LEU A 299 40.02 29.90 32.19
CA LEU A 299 40.46 29.95 33.59
C LEU A 299 40.66 28.58 34.22
N GLY A 300 39.87 27.60 33.82
CA GLY A 300 39.89 26.25 34.37
C GLY A 300 38.79 25.37 33.78
N PHE A 301 38.81 24.11 34.17
CA PHE A 301 37.93 23.09 33.67
C PHE A 301 37.30 22.30 34.84
N ALA A 302 36.11 21.76 34.59
CA ALA A 302 35.44 20.82 35.48
C ALA A 302 34.66 19.76 34.65
N LYS A 303 34.49 18.57 35.18
CA LYS A 303 33.58 17.59 34.61
C LYS A 303 32.12 17.95 34.96
N GLY A 304 31.21 17.60 34.07
CA GLY A 304 29.76 17.82 34.36
C GLY A 304 29.32 17.16 35.67
N ALA A 305 29.86 15.98 35.99
CA ALA A 305 29.59 15.31 37.27
C ALA A 305 30.01 16.17 38.50
N ASP A 306 31.10 16.95 38.41
CA ASP A 306 31.54 17.79 39.51
C ASP A 306 30.61 18.99 39.76
N LEU A 307 29.96 19.46 38.70
CA LEU A 307 29.04 20.60 38.73
C LEU A 307 27.62 20.23 39.19
N GLU A 308 27.31 18.96 39.37
CA GLU A 308 26.00 18.49 39.80
C GLU A 308 25.53 19.24 41.07
N LEU A 309 24.22 19.57 41.11
CA LEU A 309 23.53 20.29 42.18
C LEU A 309 24.03 21.74 42.46
N SER A 310 24.95 22.28 41.66
CA SER A 310 25.26 23.71 41.72
C SER A 310 24.03 24.54 41.43
N GLN A 311 23.86 25.65 42.14
CA GLN A 311 22.64 26.45 42.05
C GLN A 311 22.87 27.68 41.17
N PHE A 312 21.90 27.96 40.31
CA PHE A 312 21.92 29.08 39.39
C PHE A 312 20.63 29.91 39.50
N GLN A 313 20.77 31.24 39.42
CA GLN A 313 19.65 32.12 39.42
C GLN A 313 18.83 32.00 38.12
N HIS A 314 17.53 31.85 38.21
CA HIS A 314 16.66 31.95 37.02
C HIS A 314 16.83 33.30 36.34
N PRO A 315 16.89 33.42 34.99
CA PRO A 315 17.30 34.64 34.30
C PRO A 315 16.36 35.82 34.47
N PHE A 316 15.09 35.60 34.86
CA PHE A 316 14.11 36.69 35.08
C PHE A 316 13.16 36.44 36.27
N TYR A 317 13.12 35.28 36.89
CA TYR A 317 12.34 35.02 38.08
C TYR A 317 13.23 34.96 39.35
N ASP A 318 12.61 35.18 40.50
CA ASP A 318 13.32 35.24 41.78
C ASP A 318 13.35 33.85 42.48
N PHE A 319 13.97 32.88 41.81
CA PHE A 319 14.29 31.54 42.37
C PHE A 319 15.54 30.95 41.73
N THR A 320 16.12 30.00 42.40
CA THR A 320 17.29 29.26 41.87
C THR A 320 16.90 27.92 41.29
N VAL A 321 17.71 27.45 40.35
CA VAL A 321 17.56 26.12 39.70
C VAL A 321 18.88 25.36 39.83
N PRO A 322 18.81 24.03 40.01
CA PRO A 322 20.01 23.20 40.11
C PRO A 322 20.60 22.83 38.74
N ALA A 323 21.91 22.58 38.72
CA ALA A 323 22.52 21.79 37.64
C ALA A 323 22.20 20.32 37.88
N ILE A 324 21.74 19.64 36.84
CA ILE A 324 21.42 18.21 36.88
C ILE A 324 22.16 17.46 35.77
N LEU A 325 22.17 16.13 35.80
CA LEU A 325 22.89 15.31 34.81
C LEU A 325 21.91 14.54 33.93
N GLY A 326 22.15 14.56 32.62
CA GLY A 326 21.30 13.86 31.62
C GLY A 326 22.06 13.42 30.38
N ASP A 327 21.83 12.19 29.95
CA ASP A 327 22.51 11.57 28.81
C ASP A 327 22.15 12.19 27.46
N HIS A 328 21.04 12.96 27.39
CA HIS A 328 20.55 13.62 26.18
C HIS A 328 21.33 14.89 25.80
N VAL A 329 22.22 15.37 26.67
CA VAL A 329 23.08 16.51 26.38
C VAL A 329 24.15 16.11 25.38
N THR A 330 24.28 16.83 24.28
CA THR A 330 25.29 16.60 23.23
C THR A 330 26.10 17.82 22.94
N THR A 331 27.21 17.64 22.20
CA THR A 331 28.07 18.73 21.70
C THR A 331 27.91 18.98 20.20
N ASP A 332 26.87 18.48 19.58
CA ASP A 332 26.59 18.67 18.13
C ASP A 332 26.21 20.12 17.80
N SER A 333 25.63 20.83 18.77
CA SER A 333 25.21 22.23 18.65
C SER A 333 24.97 22.86 20.02
N GLY A 334 24.81 24.19 20.06
CA GLY A 334 24.43 24.89 21.27
C GLY A 334 25.63 25.24 22.16
N THR A 335 25.53 24.97 23.44
CA THR A 335 26.51 25.30 24.49
C THR A 335 26.98 24.08 25.28
N GLY A 336 26.38 22.89 25.04
CA GLY A 336 26.59 21.70 25.88
C GLY A 336 25.90 21.82 27.25
N VAL A 337 25.02 22.80 27.42
CA VAL A 337 24.18 23.00 28.59
C VAL A 337 22.74 23.15 28.10
N VAL A 338 21.84 22.31 28.56
CA VAL A 338 20.44 22.28 28.14
C VAL A 338 19.56 22.87 29.25
N HIS A 339 18.75 23.84 28.89
CA HIS A 339 17.68 24.33 29.76
C HIS A 339 16.62 23.23 29.90
N THR A 340 16.15 22.98 31.12
CA THR A 340 15.22 21.89 31.43
C THR A 340 13.87 22.45 31.91
N ALA A 341 12.82 22.18 31.15
CA ALA A 341 11.43 22.49 31.49
C ALA A 341 10.61 21.17 31.45
N PRO A 342 10.44 20.47 32.57
CA PRO A 342 9.80 19.15 32.63
C PRO A 342 8.38 19.08 32.08
N GLY A 343 7.67 20.20 32.05
CA GLY A 343 6.33 20.32 31.45
C GLY A 343 6.27 20.44 29.93
N HIS A 344 7.42 20.68 29.27
CA HIS A 344 7.49 21.04 27.85
C HIS A 344 8.53 20.24 27.05
N GLY A 345 9.03 19.11 27.59
CA GLY A 345 9.95 18.24 26.90
C GLY A 345 9.91 16.82 27.48
N GLN A 346 9.95 15.79 26.65
CA GLN A 346 9.92 14.40 27.12
C GLN A 346 11.23 14.03 27.84
N GLU A 347 12.36 14.42 27.29
CA GLU A 347 13.68 14.19 27.91
C GLU A 347 13.83 15.00 29.20
N ASP A 348 13.36 16.25 29.19
CA ASP A 348 13.30 17.12 30.36
C ASP A 348 12.44 16.51 31.49
N PHE A 349 11.31 15.93 31.12
CA PHE A 349 10.43 15.25 32.05
C PHE A 349 11.11 14.00 32.66
N ALA A 350 11.72 13.17 31.80
CA ALA A 350 12.39 11.96 32.25
C ALA A 350 13.55 12.25 33.22
N VAL A 351 14.40 13.23 32.90
CA VAL A 351 15.50 13.65 33.77
C VAL A 351 14.96 14.36 35.01
N GLY A 352 13.92 15.16 34.88
CA GLY A 352 13.27 15.87 35.96
C GLY A 352 12.68 14.93 37.03
N GLN A 353 12.16 13.75 36.61
CA GLN A 353 11.71 12.73 37.55
C GLN A 353 12.85 12.18 38.42
N LYS A 354 14.04 11.97 37.84
CA LYS A 354 15.23 11.50 38.60
C LYS A 354 15.61 12.47 39.71
N TYR A 355 15.42 13.76 39.51
CA TYR A 355 15.75 14.82 40.46
C TYR A 355 14.55 15.38 41.22
N ASN A 356 13.37 14.76 41.05
CA ASN A 356 12.12 15.19 41.69
C ASN A 356 11.77 16.67 41.42
N LEU A 357 11.99 17.13 40.17
CA LEU A 357 11.67 18.49 39.77
C LEU A 357 10.17 18.69 39.58
N GLU A 358 9.70 19.90 39.83
CA GLU A 358 8.33 20.30 39.55
C GLU A 358 8.04 20.23 38.04
N VAL A 359 6.90 19.66 37.70
CA VAL A 359 6.40 19.66 36.31
C VAL A 359 5.52 20.90 36.13
N ALA A 360 6.15 22.08 35.95
CA ALA A 360 5.45 23.31 35.71
C ALA A 360 4.84 23.34 34.32
N ASN A 361 3.55 23.73 34.24
CA ASN A 361 2.85 23.95 32.96
C ASN A 361 2.10 25.28 32.99
N PRO A 362 2.75 26.41 32.66
CA PRO A 362 2.10 27.71 32.62
C PRO A 362 1.27 27.97 31.37
N VAL A 363 1.12 26.99 30.48
CA VAL A 363 0.48 27.15 29.17
C VAL A 363 -0.87 26.45 29.11
N GLY A 364 -1.91 27.17 28.73
CA GLY A 364 -3.26 26.66 28.56
C GLY A 364 -3.44 25.82 27.33
N SER A 365 -4.60 25.19 27.18
CA SER A 365 -4.94 24.31 26.04
C SER A 365 -4.91 25.02 24.68
N ASN A 366 -5.11 26.33 24.66
CA ASN A 366 -5.07 27.21 23.48
C ASN A 366 -3.66 27.74 23.17
N GLY A 367 -2.64 27.31 23.89
CA GLY A 367 -1.27 27.79 23.73
C GLY A 367 -1.01 29.18 24.32
N VAL A 368 -1.92 29.70 25.17
CA VAL A 368 -1.80 30.99 25.82
C VAL A 368 -1.34 30.79 27.26
N TYR A 369 -0.40 31.57 27.70
CA TYR A 369 0.01 31.57 29.12
C TYR A 369 -1.15 31.86 30.06
N LEU A 370 -1.20 31.07 31.13
CA LEU A 370 -2.20 31.20 32.16
C LEU A 370 -2.14 32.56 32.86
N PRO A 371 -3.26 33.05 33.47
CA PRO A 371 -3.33 34.36 34.09
C PRO A 371 -2.33 34.62 35.24
N ASP A 372 -1.86 33.57 35.88
CA ASP A 372 -0.88 33.58 36.96
C ASP A 372 0.58 33.48 36.47
N THR A 373 0.82 33.42 35.18
CA THR A 373 2.17 33.41 34.61
C THR A 373 2.76 34.83 34.66
N GLU A 374 3.68 35.03 35.56
CA GLU A 374 4.36 36.33 35.73
C GLU A 374 5.04 36.75 34.41
N LEU A 375 4.97 38.04 34.08
CA LEU A 375 5.51 38.71 32.88
C LEU A 375 4.82 38.38 31.55
N PHE A 376 4.27 37.20 31.36
CA PHE A 376 3.81 36.72 30.03
C PHE A 376 2.34 36.30 29.97
N ALA A 377 1.57 36.48 31.07
CA ALA A 377 0.15 36.12 31.13
C ALA A 377 -0.64 36.61 29.91
N GLY A 378 -1.49 35.77 29.37
CA GLY A 378 -2.37 36.08 28.25
C GLY A 378 -1.73 36.16 26.86
N GLN A 379 -0.42 35.96 26.75
CA GLN A 379 0.27 35.89 25.45
C GLN A 379 0.30 34.45 24.90
N HIS A 380 0.11 34.33 23.59
CA HIS A 380 0.31 33.05 22.92
C HIS A 380 1.82 32.72 22.84
N VAL A 381 2.21 31.48 23.14
CA VAL A 381 3.63 31.07 23.30
C VAL A 381 4.52 31.44 22.10
N PHE A 382 4.07 31.27 20.87
CA PHE A 382 4.88 31.63 19.70
C PHE A 382 5.03 33.14 19.49
N LYS A 383 4.08 33.94 19.98
CA LYS A 383 4.18 35.40 19.97
C LYS A 383 4.98 35.91 21.17
N ALA A 384 4.99 35.17 22.25
CA ALA A 384 5.72 35.51 23.44
C ALA A 384 7.25 35.38 23.30
N ASN A 385 7.75 34.67 22.29
CA ASN A 385 9.18 34.55 22.05
C ASN A 385 9.89 35.91 22.02
N ASP A 386 9.32 36.90 21.33
CA ASP A 386 9.91 38.24 21.26
C ASP A 386 9.91 38.95 22.63
N ALA A 387 8.82 38.79 23.40
CA ALA A 387 8.72 39.34 24.75
C ALA A 387 9.72 38.73 25.72
N VAL A 388 9.95 37.39 25.61
CA VAL A 388 10.97 36.68 26.40
C VAL A 388 12.37 37.16 26.04
N VAL A 389 12.68 37.31 24.76
CA VAL A 389 13.98 37.82 24.29
C VAL A 389 14.21 39.26 24.82
N GLU A 390 13.23 40.14 24.75
CA GLU A 390 13.37 41.49 25.28
C GLU A 390 13.53 41.51 26.81
N THR A 391 12.78 40.68 27.53
CA THR A 391 12.95 40.52 28.98
C THR A 391 14.37 40.08 29.35
N LEU A 392 14.92 39.12 28.61
CA LEU A 392 16.29 38.66 28.81
C LEU A 392 17.34 39.74 28.53
N LYS A 393 17.13 40.57 27.53
CA LYS A 393 17.98 41.76 27.28
C LYS A 393 17.94 42.74 28.42
N GLU A 394 16.74 43.10 28.85
CA GLU A 394 16.56 44.05 29.97
C GLU A 394 17.18 43.56 31.26
N LYS A 395 17.16 42.25 31.52
CA LYS A 395 17.78 41.64 32.68
C LYS A 395 19.28 41.34 32.51
N GLY A 396 19.89 41.62 31.33
CA GLY A 396 21.28 41.32 31.04
C GLY A 396 21.61 39.85 30.91
N ALA A 397 20.57 39.00 30.77
CA ALA A 397 20.75 37.56 30.69
C ALA A 397 20.96 37.01 29.26
N LEU A 398 20.60 37.78 28.24
CA LEU A 398 20.79 37.39 26.84
C LEU A 398 22.24 37.53 26.42
N LEU A 399 22.90 36.40 26.01
CA LEU A 399 24.26 36.45 25.47
C LEU A 399 24.23 36.67 23.95
N HIS A 400 23.43 35.91 23.24
CA HIS A 400 23.30 35.94 21.78
C HIS A 400 21.89 35.59 21.32
N HIS A 401 21.47 36.12 20.16
CA HIS A 401 20.19 35.81 19.51
C HIS A 401 20.34 35.85 18.00
N HIS A 402 19.83 34.77 17.33
CA HIS A 402 19.76 34.70 15.87
C HIS A 402 18.59 33.85 15.40
N ALA A 403 18.24 33.96 14.13
CA ALA A 403 17.27 33.10 13.48
C ALA A 403 17.91 31.75 13.13
N TYR A 404 17.28 30.64 13.49
CA TYR A 404 17.77 29.29 13.29
C TYR A 404 16.72 28.45 12.58
N GLU A 405 17.10 27.86 11.44
CA GLU A 405 16.25 26.97 10.67
C GLU A 405 16.47 25.53 11.12
N HIS A 406 15.41 24.84 11.49
CA HIS A 406 15.46 23.47 11.94
C HIS A 406 14.14 22.74 11.68
N SER A 407 14.20 21.41 11.67
CA SER A 407 13.02 20.55 11.59
C SER A 407 12.18 20.70 12.85
N TYR A 408 10.88 21.00 12.70
CA TYR A 408 9.98 21.27 13.81
C TYR A 408 8.67 20.49 13.67
N PRO A 409 8.11 19.93 14.76
CA PRO A 409 6.87 19.17 14.72
C PRO A 409 5.65 20.07 14.42
N HIS A 410 4.82 19.59 13.50
CA HIS A 410 3.58 20.25 13.08
C HIS A 410 2.39 19.30 13.21
N CYS A 411 1.23 19.85 13.48
CA CYS A 411 -0.02 19.08 13.44
C CYS A 411 -0.28 18.57 12.01
N TRP A 412 -0.46 17.28 11.87
CA TRP A 412 -0.72 16.63 10.56
C TRP A 412 -1.93 17.23 9.82
N ARG A 413 -2.87 17.81 10.55
CA ARG A 413 -4.12 18.33 10.00
C ARG A 413 -4.13 19.83 9.80
N HIS A 414 -3.78 20.60 10.83
CA HIS A 414 -3.73 22.07 10.75
C HIS A 414 -2.47 22.57 10.03
N LYS A 415 -1.44 21.73 9.92
CA LYS A 415 -0.14 22.09 9.35
C LYS A 415 0.57 23.23 10.09
N THR A 416 0.15 23.47 11.32
CA THR A 416 0.71 24.49 12.23
C THR A 416 1.67 23.86 13.23
N PRO A 417 2.66 24.63 13.72
CA PRO A 417 3.58 24.14 14.73
C PRO A 417 2.85 23.72 16.01
N ILE A 418 3.31 22.65 16.63
CA ILE A 418 2.78 22.13 17.89
C ILE A 418 3.74 22.40 19.04
N ILE A 419 3.29 22.13 20.25
CA ILE A 419 4.11 22.23 21.46
C ILE A 419 4.12 20.91 22.22
N PHE A 420 5.05 20.74 23.15
CA PHE A 420 4.90 19.79 24.23
C PHE A 420 4.19 20.47 25.40
N ARG A 421 3.21 19.79 25.97
CA ARG A 421 2.42 20.32 27.09
C ARG A 421 2.09 19.20 28.08
N ALA A 422 2.50 19.36 29.34
CA ALA A 422 2.10 18.43 30.39
C ALA A 422 0.63 18.59 30.72
N THR A 423 -0.10 17.48 30.70
CA THR A 423 -1.53 17.46 31.01
C THR A 423 -1.94 16.05 31.41
N PRO A 424 -2.97 15.87 32.27
CA PRO A 424 -3.49 14.55 32.59
C PRO A 424 -4.00 13.85 31.32
N GLN A 425 -3.48 12.68 31.03
CA GLN A 425 -3.86 11.88 29.85
C GLN A 425 -3.89 10.40 30.21
N TRP A 426 -4.52 9.62 29.31
CA TRP A 426 -4.56 8.16 29.38
C TRP A 426 -3.62 7.58 28.34
N PHE A 427 -2.87 6.57 28.76
CA PHE A 427 -1.85 5.93 27.94
C PHE A 427 -2.00 4.41 27.94
N VAL A 428 -1.67 3.79 26.80
CA VAL A 428 -1.28 2.39 26.76
C VAL A 428 0.21 2.34 27.05
N SER A 429 0.59 1.74 28.18
CA SER A 429 1.99 1.61 28.58
C SER A 429 2.69 0.57 27.71
N MET A 430 3.87 0.89 27.21
CA MET A 430 4.69 -0.03 26.44
C MET A 430 5.47 -1.01 27.33
N ASP A 431 5.79 -0.62 28.58
CA ASP A 431 6.72 -1.36 29.43
C ASP A 431 6.04 -2.02 30.64
N GLN A 432 4.97 -1.42 31.15
CA GLN A 432 4.16 -2.01 32.22
C GLN A 432 3.55 -3.32 31.73
N ALA A 433 3.64 -4.40 32.38
CA ALA A 433 3.23 -5.75 31.95
C ALA A 433 3.93 -6.29 30.68
N GLY A 434 5.06 -5.72 30.26
CA GLY A 434 5.94 -6.27 29.22
C GLY A 434 5.43 -6.21 27.81
N LEU A 435 4.59 -5.23 27.45
CA LEU A 435 3.98 -5.10 26.13
C LEU A 435 5.03 -4.99 25.01
N ARG A 436 6.03 -4.12 25.15
CA ARG A 436 7.12 -3.92 24.19
C ARG A 436 7.84 -5.21 23.86
N ALA A 437 8.27 -5.94 24.86
CA ALA A 437 9.01 -7.19 24.67
C ALA A 437 8.16 -8.26 23.95
N LYS A 438 6.88 -8.38 24.32
CA LYS A 438 5.94 -9.29 23.65
C LYS A 438 5.67 -8.90 22.22
N ALA A 439 5.56 -7.60 21.92
CA ALA A 439 5.36 -7.10 20.57
C ALA A 439 6.57 -7.40 19.68
N LEU A 440 7.79 -7.13 20.16
CA LEU A 440 9.04 -7.44 19.45
C LEU A 440 9.18 -8.94 19.16
N GLU A 441 8.80 -9.80 20.09
CA GLU A 441 8.81 -11.25 19.88
C GLU A 441 7.77 -11.68 18.85
N SER A 442 6.56 -11.12 18.92
CA SER A 442 5.47 -11.46 17.99
C SER A 442 5.76 -11.05 16.56
N ILE A 443 6.48 -9.94 16.33
CA ILE A 443 6.89 -9.47 15.00
C ILE A 443 7.68 -10.55 14.25
N LYS A 444 8.53 -11.32 14.93
CA LYS A 444 9.35 -12.38 14.33
C LYS A 444 8.52 -13.54 13.76
N GLY A 445 7.33 -13.77 14.28
CA GLY A 445 6.40 -14.79 13.81
C GLY A 445 5.52 -14.36 12.63
N VAL A 446 5.61 -13.11 12.19
CA VAL A 446 4.84 -12.54 11.08
C VAL A 446 5.68 -12.56 9.80
N GLN A 447 5.08 -12.92 8.69
CA GLN A 447 5.73 -12.82 7.38
C GLN A 447 5.58 -11.38 6.83
N TRP A 448 6.71 -10.69 6.69
CA TRP A 448 6.76 -9.33 6.16
C TRP A 448 7.16 -9.33 4.69
N MET A 449 6.37 -8.68 3.87
CA MET A 449 6.59 -8.56 2.43
C MET A 449 6.45 -7.09 2.00
N PRO A 450 7.53 -6.40 1.57
CA PRO A 450 8.94 -6.85 1.54
C PRO A 450 9.53 -7.07 2.95
N GLU A 451 10.61 -7.85 3.02
CA GLU A 451 11.27 -8.23 4.30
C GLU A 451 11.74 -7.03 5.14
N TRP A 452 12.11 -5.91 4.50
CA TRP A 452 12.52 -4.70 5.23
C TRP A 452 11.43 -4.15 6.16
N GLY A 453 10.17 -4.53 5.95
CA GLY A 453 9.05 -4.16 6.81
C GLY A 453 9.23 -4.61 8.26
N GLN A 454 9.87 -5.78 8.48
CA GLN A 454 10.17 -6.29 9.81
C GLN A 454 11.11 -5.35 10.57
N SER A 455 12.27 -5.05 10.01
CA SER A 455 13.25 -4.16 10.66
C SER A 455 12.68 -2.78 10.94
N ARG A 456 11.83 -2.30 10.04
CA ARG A 456 11.18 -0.99 10.18
C ARG A 456 10.22 -0.95 11.37
N ILE A 457 9.35 -1.94 11.51
CA ILE A 457 8.40 -1.97 12.63
C ILE A 457 9.10 -2.31 13.95
N GLU A 458 10.14 -3.16 13.95
CA GLU A 458 10.96 -3.45 15.13
C GLU A 458 11.58 -2.14 15.66
N GLY A 459 12.26 -1.37 14.83
CA GLY A 459 12.85 -0.09 15.24
C GLY A 459 11.82 0.92 15.75
N MET A 460 10.63 0.93 15.17
CA MET A 460 9.54 1.79 15.65
C MET A 460 8.99 1.35 17.01
N ILE A 461 8.88 0.06 17.27
CA ILE A 461 8.41 -0.46 18.56
C ILE A 461 9.46 -0.31 19.64
N GLU A 462 10.75 -0.54 19.34
CA GLU A 462 11.86 -0.36 20.28
C GLU A 462 11.91 1.06 20.83
N GLY A 463 11.81 2.06 19.97
CA GLY A 463 11.87 3.47 20.36
C GLY A 463 10.53 4.11 20.72
N ARG A 464 9.43 3.35 20.67
CA ARG A 464 8.10 3.93 20.85
C ARG A 464 7.86 4.39 22.29
N PRO A 465 7.48 5.66 22.51
CA PRO A 465 6.97 6.12 23.80
C PRO A 465 5.61 5.47 24.09
N GLU A 466 5.10 5.65 25.31
CA GLU A 466 3.75 5.24 25.65
C GLU A 466 2.71 5.86 24.71
N TRP A 467 1.71 5.09 24.34
CA TRP A 467 0.67 5.56 23.43
C TRP A 467 -0.39 6.39 24.15
N CYS A 468 -0.39 7.70 23.98
CA CYS A 468 -1.44 8.59 24.45
C CYS A 468 -2.74 8.34 23.68
N ILE A 469 -3.73 7.72 24.33
CA ILE A 469 -5.01 7.35 23.73
C ILE A 469 -6.14 8.32 23.99
N SER A 470 -5.97 9.29 24.88
CA SER A 470 -7.00 10.28 25.21
C SER A 470 -6.92 11.50 24.28
N ARG A 471 -8.09 11.98 23.87
CA ARG A 471 -8.27 13.18 23.05
C ARG A 471 -9.37 14.05 23.65
N GLN A 472 -9.19 15.36 23.54
CA GLN A 472 -10.17 16.35 23.96
C GLN A 472 -11.05 16.72 22.76
N ARG A 473 -11.88 15.73 22.31
CA ARG A 473 -12.73 15.81 21.11
C ARG A 473 -14.20 15.67 21.47
N THR A 474 -15.06 16.19 20.60
CA THR A 474 -16.51 16.02 20.69
C THR A 474 -16.98 14.77 19.96
N TRP A 475 -16.38 14.48 18.79
CA TRP A 475 -16.72 13.36 17.94
C TRP A 475 -15.67 12.25 18.01
N GLY A 476 -15.92 11.26 18.82
CA GLY A 476 -15.07 10.10 19.04
C GLY A 476 -15.68 9.14 20.06
N VAL A 477 -15.16 7.92 20.12
CA VAL A 477 -15.58 6.94 21.13
C VAL A 477 -15.10 7.41 22.51
N PRO A 478 -15.99 7.47 23.52
CA PRO A 478 -15.60 7.96 24.84
C PRO A 478 -14.70 6.98 25.58
N ILE A 479 -13.81 7.51 26.40
CA ILE A 479 -13.11 6.76 27.43
C ILE A 479 -14.09 6.52 28.58
N ALA A 480 -14.86 5.44 28.50
CA ALA A 480 -15.97 5.16 29.40
C ALA A 480 -15.50 4.65 30.79
N LEU A 481 -14.75 5.49 31.48
CA LEU A 481 -14.17 5.20 32.80
C LEU A 481 -14.72 6.13 33.87
N PHE A 482 -14.79 5.59 35.10
CA PHE A 482 -15.06 6.33 36.33
C PHE A 482 -13.78 6.39 37.16
N VAL A 483 -13.42 7.59 37.61
CA VAL A 483 -12.21 7.87 38.35
C VAL A 483 -12.57 8.47 39.71
N HIS A 484 -11.95 7.99 40.76
CA HIS A 484 -12.19 8.54 42.11
C HIS A 484 -11.64 9.97 42.20
N LYS A 485 -12.45 10.87 42.71
CA LYS A 485 -12.15 12.32 42.71
C LYS A 485 -10.90 12.71 43.48
N GLU A 486 -10.61 11.98 44.58
CA GLU A 486 -9.47 12.27 45.45
C GLU A 486 -8.21 11.48 45.08
N THR A 487 -8.36 10.18 44.81
CA THR A 487 -7.22 9.26 44.56
C THR A 487 -6.84 9.15 43.12
N ALA A 488 -7.69 9.60 42.20
CA ALA A 488 -7.55 9.46 40.75
C ALA A 488 -7.47 7.98 40.28
N GLU A 489 -7.84 7.04 41.15
CA GLU A 489 -7.86 5.62 40.81
C GLU A 489 -9.15 5.23 40.08
N LEU A 490 -9.05 4.17 39.25
CA LEU A 490 -10.21 3.58 38.58
C LEU A 490 -11.17 2.95 39.60
N HIS A 491 -12.46 2.96 39.28
CA HIS A 491 -13.45 2.24 40.08
C HIS A 491 -13.11 0.73 40.13
N PRO A 492 -13.20 0.08 41.28
CA PRO A 492 -12.88 -1.36 41.42
C PRO A 492 -13.64 -2.27 40.44
N ASN A 493 -14.88 -1.92 40.11
CA ASN A 493 -15.72 -2.68 39.18
C ASN A 493 -15.68 -2.12 37.74
N THR A 494 -14.56 -1.56 37.32
CA THR A 494 -14.40 -0.91 35.99
C THR A 494 -14.85 -1.80 34.85
N LEU A 495 -14.53 -3.10 34.83
CA LEU A 495 -14.92 -4.01 33.75
C LEU A 495 -16.43 -4.20 33.65
N GLU A 496 -17.11 -4.33 34.78
CA GLU A 496 -18.58 -4.45 34.80
C GLU A 496 -19.25 -3.15 34.34
N LEU A 497 -18.71 -2.01 34.75
CA LEU A 497 -19.19 -0.69 34.33
C LEU A 497 -18.98 -0.46 32.83
N ILE A 498 -17.83 -0.84 32.29
CA ILE A 498 -17.56 -0.79 30.86
C ILE A 498 -18.58 -1.64 30.09
N GLU A 499 -18.88 -2.85 30.56
CA GLU A 499 -19.87 -3.69 29.86
C GLU A 499 -21.28 -3.09 29.92
N LYS A 500 -21.66 -2.51 31.04
CA LYS A 500 -22.94 -1.77 31.16
C LYS A 500 -23.03 -0.61 30.16
N VAL A 501 -21.96 0.16 30.04
CA VAL A 501 -21.89 1.29 29.10
C VAL A 501 -21.87 0.79 27.65
N ALA A 502 -21.11 -0.28 27.37
CA ALA A 502 -21.07 -0.87 26.04
C ALA A 502 -22.47 -1.32 25.56
N LYS A 503 -23.26 -1.93 26.42
CA LYS A 503 -24.66 -2.29 26.12
C LYS A 503 -25.55 -1.08 25.82
N LEU A 504 -25.37 0.02 26.55
CA LEU A 504 -26.08 1.27 26.28
C LEU A 504 -25.66 1.85 24.92
N VAL A 505 -24.38 1.75 24.57
CA VAL A 505 -23.84 2.24 23.29
C VAL A 505 -24.31 1.37 22.12
N GLU A 506 -24.44 0.05 22.31
CA GLU A 506 -25.05 -0.84 21.28
C GLU A 506 -26.45 -0.41 20.89
N GLU A 507 -27.22 0.14 21.85
CA GLU A 507 -28.61 0.57 21.62
C GLU A 507 -28.71 2.00 21.07
N LYS A 508 -27.85 2.92 21.54
CA LYS A 508 -28.03 4.37 21.38
C LYS A 508 -26.82 5.08 20.78
N GLY A 509 -25.73 4.37 20.51
CA GLY A 509 -24.46 4.95 20.08
C GLY A 509 -23.72 5.64 21.22
N ILE A 510 -22.57 6.27 20.89
CA ILE A 510 -21.68 6.93 21.86
C ILE A 510 -22.34 8.03 22.69
N GLN A 511 -23.40 8.65 22.19
CA GLN A 511 -24.12 9.69 22.94
C GLN A 511 -24.63 9.17 24.30
N ALA A 512 -24.91 7.87 24.42
CA ALA A 512 -25.34 7.23 25.64
C ALA A 512 -24.40 7.48 26.84
N TRP A 513 -23.08 7.59 26.59
CA TRP A 513 -22.11 7.88 27.66
C TRP A 513 -22.30 9.27 28.26
N TRP A 514 -22.57 10.29 27.42
CA TRP A 514 -22.79 11.64 27.91
C TRP A 514 -24.18 11.81 28.53
N ASP A 515 -25.18 11.04 28.08
CA ASP A 515 -26.57 11.12 28.57
C ASP A 515 -26.80 10.37 29.89
N VAL A 516 -26.04 9.27 30.15
CA VAL A 516 -26.24 8.45 31.32
C VAL A 516 -25.79 9.19 32.58
N ASP A 517 -26.64 9.19 33.60
CA ASP A 517 -26.28 9.70 34.94
C ASP A 517 -25.33 8.70 35.63
N ALA A 518 -24.28 9.21 36.27
CA ALA A 518 -23.35 8.40 37.04
C ALA A 518 -24.06 7.62 38.14
N ALA A 519 -25.09 8.20 38.77
CA ALA A 519 -25.89 7.55 39.81
C ALA A 519 -26.65 6.29 39.32
N ALA A 520 -27.03 6.28 38.03
CA ALA A 520 -27.68 5.13 37.42
C ALA A 520 -26.76 3.90 37.31
N LEU A 521 -25.44 4.13 37.23
CA LEU A 521 -24.42 3.10 37.12
C LEU A 521 -23.73 2.77 38.44
N LEU A 522 -23.50 3.79 39.28
CA LEU A 522 -22.72 3.68 40.51
C LEU A 522 -23.56 3.70 41.81
N GLY A 523 -24.85 4.07 41.73
CA GLY A 523 -25.68 4.22 42.91
C GLY A 523 -25.14 5.29 43.86
N ASP A 524 -25.06 4.94 45.15
CA ASP A 524 -24.63 5.86 46.22
C ASP A 524 -23.15 6.28 46.10
N GLU A 525 -22.34 5.54 45.37
CA GLU A 525 -20.92 5.86 45.15
C GLU A 525 -20.70 6.98 44.12
N ALA A 526 -21.73 7.38 43.40
CA ALA A 526 -21.61 8.34 42.28
C ALA A 526 -20.97 9.70 42.69
N GLU A 527 -21.17 10.14 43.91
CA GLU A 527 -20.59 11.38 44.41
C GLU A 527 -19.06 11.32 44.60
N GLN A 528 -18.51 10.10 44.77
CA GLN A 528 -17.07 9.88 44.97
C GLN A 528 -16.30 9.80 43.64
N TYR A 529 -16.98 9.59 42.52
CA TYR A 529 -16.39 9.36 41.22
C TYR A 529 -16.79 10.44 40.21
N GLU A 530 -15.92 10.64 39.24
CA GLU A 530 -16.18 11.47 38.06
C GLU A 530 -16.09 10.65 36.78
N LYS A 531 -16.90 11.00 35.81
CA LYS A 531 -16.82 10.46 34.43
C LYS A 531 -15.64 11.05 33.70
N VAL A 532 -14.86 10.23 33.02
CA VAL A 532 -13.89 10.71 32.03
C VAL A 532 -14.66 11.20 30.81
N LEU A 533 -14.40 12.43 30.38
CA LEU A 533 -15.08 13.07 29.24
C LEU A 533 -14.26 13.07 27.96
N ASP A 534 -13.00 12.65 28.03
CA ASP A 534 -12.13 12.50 26.86
C ASP A 534 -12.63 11.38 25.93
N THR A 535 -12.26 11.50 24.68
CA THR A 535 -12.50 10.46 23.66
C THR A 535 -11.22 9.69 23.36
N LEU A 536 -11.36 8.52 22.76
CA LEU A 536 -10.24 7.73 22.29
C LEU A 536 -9.60 8.34 21.03
N ASP A 537 -8.32 8.13 20.89
CA ASP A 537 -7.57 8.34 19.66
C ASP A 537 -8.21 7.53 18.52
N VAL A 538 -8.39 8.14 17.36
CA VAL A 538 -8.95 7.47 16.17
C VAL A 538 -8.12 6.24 15.74
N TRP A 539 -6.81 6.27 15.98
CA TRP A 539 -5.94 5.10 15.76
C TRP A 539 -6.22 3.94 16.72
N PHE A 540 -6.87 4.20 17.84
CA PHE A 540 -7.39 3.16 18.73
C PHE A 540 -8.60 2.48 18.10
N ASP A 541 -9.54 3.25 17.55
CA ASP A 541 -10.74 2.74 16.89
C ASP A 541 -10.39 1.76 15.77
N SER A 542 -9.55 2.18 14.83
CA SER A 542 -9.07 1.33 13.74
C SER A 542 -8.09 0.26 14.21
N GLY A 543 -7.28 0.55 15.21
CA GLY A 543 -6.31 -0.39 15.77
C GLY A 543 -6.94 -1.64 16.39
N VAL A 544 -8.13 -1.52 17.00
CA VAL A 544 -8.82 -2.65 17.63
C VAL A 544 -9.79 -3.39 16.71
N THR A 545 -9.79 -3.12 15.41
CA THR A 545 -10.70 -3.80 14.45
C THR A 545 -10.47 -5.30 14.34
N HIS A 546 -9.28 -5.81 14.69
CA HIS A 546 -9.04 -7.24 14.86
C HIS A 546 -9.96 -7.89 15.93
N PHE A 547 -10.44 -7.10 16.88
CA PHE A 547 -11.38 -7.52 17.91
C PHE A 547 -12.81 -7.06 17.58
N SER A 548 -13.00 -5.77 17.32
CA SER A 548 -14.34 -5.19 17.12
C SER A 548 -15.00 -5.62 15.82
N VAL A 549 -14.23 -6.11 14.85
CA VAL A 549 -14.70 -6.57 13.55
C VAL A 549 -14.35 -8.03 13.31
N VAL A 550 -13.06 -8.39 13.29
CA VAL A 550 -12.64 -9.74 12.87
C VAL A 550 -13.17 -10.81 13.84
N ASP A 551 -13.02 -10.62 15.16
CA ASP A 551 -13.55 -11.57 16.15
C ASP A 551 -15.07 -11.54 16.24
N ALA A 552 -15.72 -10.43 15.88
CA ALA A 552 -17.14 -10.22 16.07
C ALA A 552 -18.02 -10.66 14.89
N ARG A 553 -17.45 -10.80 13.69
CA ARG A 553 -18.19 -11.09 12.47
C ARG A 553 -18.21 -12.57 12.15
N GLU A 554 -19.42 -13.10 11.93
CA GLU A 554 -19.63 -14.52 11.61
C GLU A 554 -18.96 -14.94 10.30
N GLU A 555 -18.83 -14.01 9.34
CA GLU A 555 -18.23 -14.26 8.03
C GLU A 555 -16.77 -14.72 8.12
N TYR A 556 -16.07 -14.40 9.20
CA TYR A 556 -14.69 -14.82 9.43
C TYR A 556 -14.57 -16.16 10.17
N ASN A 557 -15.69 -16.74 10.62
CA ASN A 557 -15.75 -18.06 11.28
C ASN A 557 -14.77 -18.22 12.46
N GLY A 558 -14.48 -17.14 13.18
CA GLY A 558 -13.52 -17.12 14.29
C GLY A 558 -12.05 -17.17 13.88
N ASN A 559 -11.74 -17.01 12.58
CA ASN A 559 -10.37 -16.96 12.10
C ASN A 559 -9.77 -15.57 12.29
N SER A 560 -8.49 -15.51 12.65
CA SER A 560 -7.70 -14.28 12.63
C SER A 560 -7.33 -13.89 11.19
N ALA A 561 -6.91 -12.65 11.00
CA ALA A 561 -6.46 -12.18 9.69
C ALA A 561 -5.21 -12.95 9.20
N ASP A 562 -5.30 -13.49 7.99
CA ASP A 562 -4.16 -14.07 7.29
C ASP A 562 -3.27 -12.98 6.70
N LEU A 563 -3.87 -11.88 6.23
CA LEU A 563 -3.16 -10.81 5.54
C LEU A 563 -3.68 -9.42 5.93
N TYR A 564 -2.75 -8.51 6.24
CA TYR A 564 -2.92 -7.06 6.19
C TYR A 564 -2.17 -6.52 4.98
N LEU A 565 -2.81 -5.68 4.18
CA LEU A 565 -2.21 -5.05 2.99
C LEU A 565 -2.49 -3.55 3.01
N GLU A 566 -1.46 -2.73 3.20
CA GLU A 566 -1.57 -1.27 3.17
C GLU A 566 -0.28 -0.62 2.64
N GLY A 567 -0.26 0.71 2.59
CA GLY A 567 0.90 1.49 2.20
C GLY A 567 2.04 1.45 3.23
N SER A 568 3.22 1.83 2.78
CA SER A 568 4.45 1.83 3.60
C SER A 568 4.42 2.80 4.78
N ASP A 569 3.54 3.80 4.78
CA ASP A 569 3.28 4.72 5.89
C ASP A 569 2.61 4.02 7.09
N GLN A 570 1.94 2.89 6.87
CA GLN A 570 1.16 2.20 7.89
C GLN A 570 2.02 1.42 8.91
N HIS A 571 3.31 1.32 8.73
CA HIS A 571 4.22 0.85 9.79
C HIS A 571 4.20 1.78 11.01
N ARG A 572 4.01 3.09 10.80
CA ARG A 572 3.79 4.08 11.85
C ARG A 572 2.31 4.28 12.21
N GLY A 573 1.39 3.71 11.46
CA GLY A 573 -0.06 3.83 11.62
C GLY A 573 -0.73 2.53 12.02
N TRP A 574 -1.55 2.01 11.14
CA TRP A 574 -2.46 0.90 11.43
C TRP A 574 -1.77 -0.43 11.73
N PHE A 575 -0.66 -0.76 11.06
CA PHE A 575 0.10 -1.98 11.38
C PHE A 575 0.59 -1.97 12.83
N GLN A 576 1.01 -0.82 13.30
CA GLN A 576 1.53 -0.65 14.65
C GLN A 576 0.41 -0.58 15.70
N SER A 577 -0.65 0.20 15.48
CA SER A 577 -1.77 0.31 16.41
C SER A 577 -2.52 -1.01 16.56
N SER A 578 -2.71 -1.76 15.47
CA SER A 578 -3.28 -3.11 15.49
C SER A 578 -2.39 -4.10 16.26
N LEU A 579 -1.08 -4.05 16.05
CA LEU A 579 -0.13 -4.92 16.77
C LEU A 579 -0.17 -4.65 18.27
N ILE A 580 0.01 -3.40 18.67
CA ILE A 580 0.04 -3.01 20.09
C ILE A 580 -1.25 -3.40 20.80
N SER A 581 -2.39 -3.06 20.23
CA SER A 581 -3.70 -3.38 20.82
C SER A 581 -3.95 -4.88 20.90
N SER A 582 -3.57 -5.65 19.88
CA SER A 582 -3.72 -7.09 19.87
C SER A 582 -2.82 -7.78 20.92
N ILE A 583 -1.57 -7.36 21.02
CA ILE A 583 -0.67 -7.88 22.07
C ILE A 583 -1.18 -7.51 23.45
N ALA A 584 -1.65 -6.28 23.66
CA ALA A 584 -2.21 -5.84 24.93
C ALA A 584 -3.47 -6.62 25.33
N MET A 585 -4.29 -7.03 24.37
CA MET A 585 -5.56 -7.73 24.59
C MET A 585 -5.43 -9.25 24.59
N LYS A 586 -4.64 -9.81 23.68
CA LYS A 586 -4.60 -11.24 23.34
C LYS A 586 -3.22 -11.88 23.49
N GLY A 587 -2.15 -11.08 23.57
CA GLY A 587 -0.77 -11.56 23.63
C GLY A 587 -0.20 -12.07 22.32
N VAL A 588 -0.91 -11.88 21.19
CA VAL A 588 -0.51 -12.35 19.85
C VAL A 588 -0.70 -11.24 18.81
N ALA A 589 0.07 -11.33 17.72
CA ALA A 589 -0.12 -10.44 16.60
C ALA A 589 -1.50 -10.64 15.94
N PRO A 590 -2.14 -9.59 15.38
CA PRO A 590 -3.48 -9.68 14.79
C PRO A 590 -3.47 -10.24 13.38
N TYR A 591 -2.29 -10.42 12.79
CA TYR A 591 -2.08 -10.83 11.39
C TYR A 591 -0.96 -11.86 11.31
N LYS A 592 -1.03 -12.73 10.28
CA LYS A 592 0.02 -13.71 9.96
C LYS A 592 1.01 -13.16 8.94
N GLN A 593 0.52 -12.33 8.02
CA GLN A 593 1.29 -11.72 6.93
C GLN A 593 0.99 -10.24 6.85
N VAL A 594 2.01 -9.45 6.52
CA VAL A 594 1.87 -8.03 6.18
C VAL A 594 2.50 -7.77 4.82
N LEU A 595 1.68 -7.33 3.89
CA LEU A 595 2.08 -6.93 2.55
C LEU A 595 2.04 -5.41 2.44
N THR A 596 3.13 -4.81 1.98
CA THR A 596 3.27 -3.36 1.93
C THR A 596 3.44 -2.90 0.48
N HIS A 597 2.66 -1.90 0.08
CA HIS A 597 2.84 -1.21 -1.19
C HIS A 597 3.45 0.18 -1.00
N GLY A 598 4.11 0.69 -2.04
CA GLY A 598 4.67 2.04 -2.07
C GLY A 598 3.61 3.11 -2.36
N PHE A 599 4.07 4.36 -2.42
CA PHE A 599 3.24 5.50 -2.77
C PHE A 599 3.06 5.62 -4.29
N VAL A 600 1.94 6.20 -4.71
CA VAL A 600 1.74 6.56 -6.11
C VAL A 600 2.33 7.95 -6.36
N VAL A 601 3.14 8.04 -7.40
CA VAL A 601 3.83 9.26 -7.84
C VAL A 601 3.46 9.58 -9.29
N ASP A 602 3.76 10.81 -9.74
CA ASP A 602 3.57 11.18 -11.15
C ASP A 602 4.63 10.51 -12.06
N GLY A 603 4.52 10.69 -13.37
CA GLY A 603 5.45 10.11 -14.33
C GLY A 603 6.91 10.55 -14.20
N HIS A 604 7.18 11.55 -13.35
CA HIS A 604 8.52 12.07 -13.04
C HIS A 604 9.00 11.68 -11.62
N GLY A 605 8.27 10.81 -10.93
CA GLY A 605 8.60 10.38 -9.57
C GLY A 605 8.25 11.40 -8.48
N ARG A 606 7.43 12.41 -8.77
CA ARG A 606 7.03 13.42 -7.80
C ARG A 606 5.72 13.07 -7.12
N LYS A 607 5.61 13.41 -5.84
CA LYS A 607 4.36 13.30 -5.08
C LYS A 607 3.25 14.11 -5.77
N MET A 608 2.06 13.52 -5.90
CA MET A 608 0.92 14.22 -6.46
C MET A 608 0.32 15.21 -5.48
N SER A 609 0.02 16.42 -5.97
CA SER A 609 -0.70 17.43 -5.20
C SER A 609 -1.54 18.33 -6.11
N LYS A 610 -2.63 18.87 -5.56
CA LYS A 610 -3.49 19.84 -6.29
C LYS A 610 -2.74 21.11 -6.65
N SER A 611 -1.80 21.53 -5.83
CA SER A 611 -0.99 22.74 -6.06
C SER A 611 -0.01 22.60 -7.25
N ILE A 612 0.48 21.40 -7.48
CA ILE A 612 1.36 21.09 -8.63
C ILE A 612 0.54 20.79 -9.90
N GLY A 613 -0.75 20.43 -9.75
CA GLY A 613 -1.62 20.10 -10.86
C GLY A 613 -1.34 18.74 -11.52
N ASN A 614 -0.64 17.85 -10.84
CA ASN A 614 -0.23 16.51 -11.33
C ASN A 614 -1.10 15.36 -10.80
N VAL A 615 -2.27 15.67 -10.23
CA VAL A 615 -3.18 14.66 -9.65
C VAL A 615 -3.90 13.89 -10.75
N VAL A 616 -3.85 12.56 -10.66
CA VAL A 616 -4.67 11.63 -11.46
C VAL A 616 -5.80 11.09 -10.59
N ALA A 617 -7.03 11.41 -10.92
CA ALA A 617 -8.20 10.93 -10.19
C ALA A 617 -8.70 9.59 -10.77
N PRO A 618 -9.02 8.59 -9.94
CA PRO A 618 -9.55 7.30 -10.42
C PRO A 618 -10.78 7.45 -11.31
N LYS A 619 -11.69 8.35 -10.96
CA LYS A 619 -12.90 8.63 -11.72
C LYS A 619 -12.62 9.11 -13.14
N ASP A 620 -11.62 9.94 -13.34
CA ASP A 620 -11.24 10.44 -14.66
C ASP A 620 -10.70 9.31 -15.54
N VAL A 621 -9.91 8.41 -14.96
CA VAL A 621 -9.39 7.23 -15.65
C VAL A 621 -10.53 6.27 -16.03
N THR A 622 -11.42 5.95 -15.10
CA THR A 622 -12.52 5.01 -15.38
C THR A 622 -13.53 5.56 -16.39
N ASN A 623 -13.78 6.86 -16.38
CA ASN A 623 -14.67 7.51 -17.36
C ASN A 623 -14.07 7.59 -18.76
N LYS A 624 -12.74 7.60 -18.87
CA LYS A 624 -12.03 7.72 -20.15
C LYS A 624 -11.62 6.36 -20.71
N LEU A 625 -11.06 5.50 -19.88
CA LEU A 625 -10.42 4.24 -20.29
C LEU A 625 -11.13 2.99 -19.74
N GLY A 626 -11.89 3.12 -18.67
CA GLY A 626 -12.51 2.01 -17.96
C GLY A 626 -11.68 1.51 -16.76
N ALA A 627 -12.33 0.75 -15.88
CA ALA A 627 -11.72 0.20 -14.67
C ALA A 627 -10.73 -0.92 -14.98
N ASP A 628 -10.97 -1.78 -15.97
CA ASP A 628 -10.06 -2.86 -16.33
C ASP A 628 -8.67 -2.34 -16.77
N ILE A 629 -8.60 -1.17 -17.39
CA ILE A 629 -7.32 -0.54 -17.74
C ILE A 629 -6.59 -0.07 -16.47
N LEU A 630 -7.30 0.55 -15.53
CA LEU A 630 -6.74 0.97 -14.25
C LEU A 630 -6.27 -0.25 -13.43
N ARG A 631 -7.04 -1.32 -13.42
CA ARG A 631 -6.71 -2.58 -12.76
C ARG A 631 -5.48 -3.24 -13.40
N LEU A 632 -5.38 -3.23 -14.71
CA LEU A 632 -4.21 -3.74 -15.44
C LEU A 632 -2.95 -2.90 -15.17
N TRP A 633 -3.09 -1.57 -15.06
CA TRP A 633 -1.99 -0.72 -14.66
C TRP A 633 -1.46 -1.12 -13.27
N VAL A 634 -2.33 -1.26 -12.28
CA VAL A 634 -1.96 -1.72 -10.92
C VAL A 634 -1.23 -3.06 -10.98
N ALA A 635 -1.79 -4.02 -11.70
CA ALA A 635 -1.24 -5.37 -11.81
C ALA A 635 0.10 -5.42 -12.57
N SER A 636 0.36 -4.46 -13.46
CA SER A 636 1.56 -4.42 -14.30
C SER A 636 2.74 -3.70 -13.65
N THR A 637 2.58 -3.19 -12.44
CA THR A 637 3.63 -2.46 -11.73
C THR A 637 4.22 -3.28 -10.60
N ASP A 638 5.49 -3.07 -10.30
CA ASP A 638 6.08 -3.50 -9.03
C ASP A 638 5.62 -2.54 -7.93
N TYR A 639 4.55 -2.92 -7.25
CA TYR A 639 3.91 -2.10 -6.23
C TYR A 639 4.68 -2.04 -4.90
N THR A 640 5.73 -2.81 -4.74
CA THR A 640 6.54 -2.83 -3.50
C THR A 640 7.38 -1.56 -3.33
N GLY A 641 7.65 -0.85 -4.42
CA GLY A 641 8.28 0.47 -4.46
C GLY A 641 7.29 1.57 -4.81
N GLU A 642 7.80 2.75 -5.17
CA GLU A 642 6.98 3.83 -5.69
C GLU A 642 6.35 3.46 -7.04
N VAL A 643 5.08 3.75 -7.19
CA VAL A 643 4.28 3.39 -8.38
C VAL A 643 3.99 4.65 -9.20
N ALA A 644 4.56 4.71 -10.38
CA ALA A 644 4.34 5.85 -11.28
C ALA A 644 3.02 5.74 -12.06
N VAL A 645 2.32 6.85 -12.22
CA VAL A 645 1.13 6.97 -13.07
C VAL A 645 1.17 8.25 -13.90
N SER A 646 0.81 8.12 -15.16
CA SER A 646 0.64 9.22 -16.10
C SER A 646 -0.27 8.80 -17.26
N ASP A 647 -0.75 9.73 -18.06
CA ASP A 647 -1.54 9.42 -19.27
C ASP A 647 -0.79 8.50 -20.22
N GLU A 648 0.52 8.67 -20.36
CA GLU A 648 1.36 7.81 -21.21
C GLU A 648 1.44 6.39 -20.67
N ILE A 649 1.64 6.22 -19.36
CA ILE A 649 1.68 4.90 -18.70
C ILE A 649 0.34 4.19 -18.85
N LEU A 650 -0.78 4.89 -18.60
CA LEU A 650 -2.12 4.34 -18.76
C LEU A 650 -2.43 3.98 -20.22
N LYS A 651 -1.92 4.74 -21.20
CA LYS A 651 -2.03 4.41 -22.62
C LYS A 651 -1.30 3.11 -22.96
N ARG A 652 -0.12 2.88 -22.40
CA ARG A 652 0.61 1.61 -22.56
C ARG A 652 -0.18 0.45 -21.97
N SER A 653 -0.82 0.63 -20.84
CA SER A 653 -1.72 -0.38 -20.24
C SER A 653 -2.91 -0.67 -21.15
N ALA A 654 -3.48 0.35 -21.79
CA ALA A 654 -4.56 0.19 -22.76
C ALA A 654 -4.11 -0.57 -24.01
N ASP A 655 -2.87 -0.38 -24.46
CA ASP A 655 -2.29 -1.13 -25.58
C ASP A 655 -2.05 -2.61 -25.23
N ALA A 656 -1.56 -2.89 -24.02
CA ALA A 656 -1.42 -4.25 -23.50
C ALA A 656 -2.79 -4.94 -23.38
N TYR A 657 -3.79 -4.25 -22.83
CA TYR A 657 -5.16 -4.73 -22.77
C TYR A 657 -5.71 -5.11 -24.14
N ARG A 658 -5.49 -4.26 -25.16
CA ARG A 658 -5.97 -4.51 -26.53
C ARG A 658 -5.40 -5.80 -27.11
N ARG A 659 -4.13 -6.10 -26.86
CA ARG A 659 -3.49 -7.34 -27.31
C ARG A 659 -4.12 -8.58 -26.67
N ILE A 660 -4.32 -8.54 -25.36
CA ILE A 660 -4.99 -9.62 -24.61
C ILE A 660 -6.42 -9.82 -25.14
N ARG A 661 -7.16 -8.73 -25.30
CA ARG A 661 -8.53 -8.76 -25.81
C ARG A 661 -8.62 -9.34 -27.21
N ASN A 662 -7.71 -8.96 -28.11
CA ASN A 662 -7.66 -9.48 -29.47
C ASN A 662 -7.38 -10.99 -29.48
N THR A 663 -6.48 -11.48 -28.63
CA THR A 663 -6.20 -12.91 -28.47
C THR A 663 -7.43 -13.67 -28.00
N ALA A 664 -8.10 -13.18 -26.95
CA ALA A 664 -9.34 -13.78 -26.44
C ALA A 664 -10.43 -13.81 -27.52
N ARG A 665 -10.57 -12.72 -28.29
CA ARG A 665 -11.52 -12.66 -29.39
C ARG A 665 -11.24 -13.69 -30.48
N PHE A 666 -9.99 -13.93 -30.80
CA PHE A 666 -9.60 -14.97 -31.75
C PHE A 666 -10.04 -16.36 -31.26
N PHE A 667 -9.81 -16.68 -29.99
CA PHE A 667 -10.28 -17.93 -29.39
C PHE A 667 -11.81 -18.08 -29.52
N LEU A 668 -12.54 -17.12 -29.05
CA LEU A 668 -14.02 -17.14 -29.06
C LEU A 668 -14.60 -17.24 -30.47
N ALA A 669 -14.04 -16.48 -31.40
CA ALA A 669 -14.54 -16.47 -32.78
C ALA A 669 -14.30 -17.81 -33.51
N ASN A 670 -13.24 -18.51 -33.22
CA ASN A 670 -12.91 -19.81 -33.79
C ASN A 670 -13.56 -21.00 -33.05
N LEU A 671 -14.21 -20.74 -31.95
CA LEU A 671 -15.06 -21.72 -31.24
C LEU A 671 -16.53 -21.67 -31.68
N ASN A 672 -16.86 -20.87 -32.70
CA ASN A 672 -18.20 -20.84 -33.30
C ASN A 672 -18.62 -22.24 -33.73
N GLY A 673 -19.78 -22.69 -33.28
CA GLY A 673 -20.33 -24.01 -33.58
C GLY A 673 -19.64 -25.19 -32.86
N PHE A 674 -18.76 -24.95 -31.91
CA PHE A 674 -18.14 -25.96 -31.06
C PHE A 674 -19.00 -26.25 -29.82
N ASN A 675 -19.33 -27.53 -29.61
CA ASN A 675 -20.02 -27.96 -28.38
C ASN A 675 -19.06 -28.83 -27.52
N PRO A 676 -18.62 -28.34 -26.36
CA PRO A 676 -17.68 -29.10 -25.54
C PRO A 676 -18.23 -30.42 -25.00
N ALA A 677 -19.56 -30.65 -25.02
CA ALA A 677 -20.15 -31.90 -24.59
C ALA A 677 -20.01 -33.03 -25.63
N THR A 678 -19.82 -32.70 -26.91
CA THR A 678 -19.83 -33.66 -28.02
C THR A 678 -18.62 -33.58 -28.92
N ASP A 679 -17.92 -32.48 -28.95
CA ASP A 679 -16.93 -32.19 -29.99
C ASP A 679 -15.47 -32.26 -29.52
N ILE A 680 -15.25 -32.51 -28.24
CA ILE A 680 -13.89 -32.63 -27.69
C ILE A 680 -13.18 -33.85 -28.30
N VAL A 681 -12.00 -33.59 -28.82
CA VAL A 681 -11.08 -34.64 -29.30
C VAL A 681 -10.22 -35.10 -28.13
N PRO A 682 -10.11 -36.43 -27.87
CA PRO A 682 -9.21 -36.95 -26.83
C PRO A 682 -7.77 -36.47 -27.05
N ALA A 683 -7.01 -36.28 -25.99
CA ALA A 683 -5.66 -35.72 -26.05
C ALA A 683 -4.73 -36.56 -26.97
N GLU A 684 -4.83 -37.86 -26.88
CA GLU A 684 -4.03 -38.80 -27.69
C GLU A 684 -4.37 -38.78 -29.19
N GLU A 685 -5.54 -38.28 -29.53
CA GLU A 685 -6.01 -38.18 -30.91
C GLU A 685 -5.82 -36.79 -31.50
N MET A 686 -5.44 -35.79 -30.67
CA MET A 686 -5.26 -34.42 -31.12
C MET A 686 -4.02 -34.30 -32.03
N VAL A 687 -4.06 -33.29 -32.91
CA VAL A 687 -2.90 -32.91 -33.73
C VAL A 687 -1.76 -32.48 -32.79
N ALA A 688 -0.53 -32.85 -33.13
CA ALA A 688 0.63 -32.66 -32.24
C ALA A 688 0.84 -31.21 -31.79
N LEU A 689 0.68 -30.23 -32.69
CA LEU A 689 0.79 -28.81 -32.36
C LEU A 689 -0.29 -28.37 -31.39
N ASP A 690 -1.50 -28.93 -31.47
CA ASP A 690 -2.62 -28.63 -30.58
C ASP A 690 -2.34 -29.16 -29.17
N ARG A 691 -1.79 -30.37 -29.03
CA ARG A 691 -1.33 -30.91 -27.74
C ARG A 691 -0.25 -30.01 -27.12
N TRP A 692 0.71 -29.60 -27.92
CA TRP A 692 1.76 -28.68 -27.48
C TRP A 692 1.18 -27.38 -26.96
N ALA A 693 0.21 -26.77 -27.65
CA ALA A 693 -0.42 -25.51 -27.22
C ALA A 693 -1.12 -25.66 -25.87
N VAL A 694 -1.84 -26.76 -25.62
CA VAL A 694 -2.45 -27.06 -24.32
C VAL A 694 -1.38 -27.24 -23.23
N GLY A 695 -0.28 -27.94 -23.57
CA GLY A 695 0.85 -28.09 -22.64
C GLY A 695 1.53 -26.77 -22.29
N ARG A 696 1.60 -25.84 -23.22
CA ARG A 696 2.10 -24.46 -22.94
C ARG A 696 1.17 -23.69 -22.02
N ALA A 697 -0.13 -23.86 -22.18
CA ALA A 697 -1.12 -23.28 -21.28
C ALA A 697 -0.99 -23.85 -19.85
N LEU A 698 -0.75 -25.16 -19.72
CA LEU A 698 -0.50 -25.78 -18.41
C LEU A 698 0.72 -25.18 -17.73
N ALA A 699 1.84 -25.06 -18.44
CA ALA A 699 3.06 -24.44 -17.91
C ALA A 699 2.82 -22.98 -17.50
N ALA A 700 2.10 -22.22 -18.32
CA ALA A 700 1.72 -20.85 -18.00
C ALA A 700 0.84 -20.77 -16.75
N GLN A 701 -0.14 -21.67 -16.61
CA GLN A 701 -1.01 -21.72 -15.45
C GLN A 701 -0.26 -22.00 -14.16
N GLU A 702 0.67 -22.94 -14.16
CA GLU A 702 1.50 -23.25 -12.98
C GLU A 702 2.31 -22.02 -12.53
N GLU A 703 2.93 -21.32 -13.47
CA GLU A 703 3.67 -20.09 -13.19
C GLU A 703 2.75 -18.95 -12.68
N ILE A 704 1.59 -18.79 -13.30
CA ILE A 704 0.61 -17.75 -12.93
C ILE A 704 0.02 -18.00 -11.55
N ILE A 705 -0.39 -19.22 -11.23
CA ILE A 705 -0.93 -19.58 -9.92
C ILE A 705 0.14 -19.35 -8.84
N LYS A 706 1.37 -19.77 -9.09
CA LYS A 706 2.48 -19.53 -8.19
C LYS A 706 2.69 -18.02 -7.95
N ALA A 707 2.68 -17.21 -9.00
CA ALA A 707 2.85 -15.78 -8.91
C ALA A 707 1.72 -15.10 -8.11
N TYR A 708 0.47 -15.54 -8.27
CA TYR A 708 -0.65 -15.10 -7.43
C TYR A 708 -0.47 -15.49 -5.97
N ASP A 709 -0.04 -16.72 -5.70
CA ASP A 709 0.17 -17.20 -4.32
C ASP A 709 1.29 -16.46 -3.59
N GLU A 710 2.30 -16.04 -4.33
CA GLU A 710 3.42 -15.23 -3.84
C GLU A 710 3.14 -13.71 -3.84
N TYR A 711 1.92 -13.29 -4.21
CA TYR A 711 1.53 -11.89 -4.38
C TYR A 711 2.39 -11.13 -5.41
N ASN A 712 3.02 -11.83 -6.32
CA ASN A 712 3.82 -11.27 -7.42
C ASN A 712 2.94 -11.00 -8.65
N ILE A 713 2.03 -10.04 -8.52
CA ILE A 713 1.00 -9.77 -9.53
C ILE A 713 1.62 -9.26 -10.84
N HIS A 714 2.73 -8.54 -10.77
CA HIS A 714 3.48 -8.10 -11.94
C HIS A 714 3.96 -9.29 -12.80
N ALA A 715 4.43 -10.36 -12.17
CA ALA A 715 4.82 -11.58 -12.89
C ALA A 715 3.62 -12.24 -13.59
N VAL A 716 2.42 -12.18 -13.00
CA VAL A 716 1.18 -12.66 -13.65
C VAL A 716 0.94 -11.93 -14.97
N THR A 717 0.99 -10.60 -14.96
CA THR A 717 0.76 -9.80 -16.18
C THR A 717 1.83 -10.03 -17.23
N GLN A 718 3.08 -10.13 -16.85
CA GLN A 718 4.18 -10.45 -17.76
C GLN A 718 3.99 -11.82 -18.40
N ARG A 719 3.65 -12.83 -17.63
CA ARG A 719 3.43 -14.19 -18.13
C ARG A 719 2.22 -14.27 -19.05
N LEU A 720 1.13 -13.58 -18.68
CA LEU A 720 -0.07 -13.48 -19.50
C LEU A 720 0.22 -12.82 -20.85
N MET A 721 0.95 -11.72 -20.85
CA MET A 721 1.35 -11.02 -22.08
C MET A 721 2.26 -11.87 -22.97
N GLN A 722 3.23 -12.56 -22.38
CA GLN A 722 4.11 -13.45 -23.11
C GLN A 722 3.31 -14.60 -23.75
N PHE A 723 2.41 -15.20 -23.00
CA PHE A 723 1.55 -16.28 -23.53
C PHE A 723 0.68 -15.78 -24.70
N CYS A 724 -0.05 -14.68 -24.52
CA CYS A 724 -0.95 -14.17 -25.55
C CYS A 724 -0.21 -13.66 -26.80
N SER A 725 0.90 -12.95 -26.62
CA SER A 725 1.59 -12.27 -27.74
C SER A 725 2.59 -13.16 -28.44
N ILE A 726 3.34 -13.99 -27.71
CA ILE A 726 4.45 -14.76 -28.26
C ILE A 726 4.02 -16.20 -28.52
N GLU A 727 3.64 -16.97 -27.49
CA GLU A 727 3.34 -18.38 -27.65
C GLU A 727 2.08 -18.61 -28.50
N MET A 728 1.06 -17.82 -28.28
CA MET A 728 -0.17 -17.89 -29.09
C MET A 728 -0.11 -16.99 -30.32
N GLY A 729 0.01 -15.70 -30.16
CA GLY A 729 -0.17 -14.72 -31.22
C GLY A 729 0.83 -14.84 -32.36
N SER A 730 2.12 -14.96 -32.08
CA SER A 730 3.17 -15.00 -33.10
C SER A 730 3.45 -16.40 -33.66
N PHE A 731 2.91 -17.44 -33.07
CA PHE A 731 3.14 -18.82 -33.53
C PHE A 731 1.86 -19.63 -33.67
N TYR A 732 1.29 -20.16 -32.58
CA TYR A 732 0.19 -21.12 -32.65
C TYR A 732 -1.02 -20.60 -33.43
N LEU A 733 -1.54 -19.45 -33.06
CA LEU A 733 -2.73 -18.87 -33.71
C LEU A 733 -2.47 -18.50 -35.17
N ASP A 734 -1.24 -18.16 -35.51
CA ASP A 734 -0.87 -17.83 -36.88
C ASP A 734 -0.81 -19.09 -37.76
N VAL A 735 -0.23 -20.16 -37.25
CA VAL A 735 -0.13 -21.45 -37.96
C VAL A 735 -1.49 -22.09 -38.19
N ILE A 736 -2.37 -22.07 -37.18
CA ILE A 736 -3.66 -22.76 -37.27
C ILE A 736 -4.73 -22.05 -38.12
N LYS A 737 -4.51 -20.83 -38.55
CA LYS A 737 -5.51 -20.04 -39.31
C LYS A 737 -5.98 -20.77 -40.55
N ASP A 738 -5.04 -21.29 -41.35
CA ASP A 738 -5.40 -22.03 -42.56
C ASP A 738 -6.26 -23.24 -42.23
N ARG A 739 -5.82 -24.08 -41.32
CA ARG A 739 -6.54 -25.28 -40.88
C ARG A 739 -7.92 -24.94 -40.30
N GLN A 740 -7.99 -23.95 -39.40
CA GLN A 740 -9.22 -23.55 -38.78
C GLN A 740 -10.26 -23.06 -39.77
N TYR A 741 -9.82 -22.32 -40.79
CA TYR A 741 -10.74 -21.68 -41.76
C TYR A 741 -11.09 -22.61 -42.93
N THR A 742 -10.20 -23.53 -43.31
CA THR A 742 -10.34 -24.29 -44.56
C THR A 742 -10.60 -25.79 -44.39
N ALA A 743 -10.37 -26.33 -43.17
CA ALA A 743 -10.68 -27.73 -42.91
C ALA A 743 -12.18 -28.06 -43.05
N LYS A 744 -12.53 -29.33 -43.22
CA LYS A 744 -13.92 -29.76 -43.23
C LYS A 744 -14.61 -29.38 -41.94
N GLN A 745 -15.76 -28.71 -42.03
CA GLN A 745 -16.56 -28.29 -40.87
C GLN A 745 -16.95 -29.53 -40.04
N GLY A 746 -16.64 -29.48 -38.74
CA GLY A 746 -16.87 -30.60 -37.82
C GLY A 746 -15.93 -31.80 -38.01
N GLY A 747 -14.96 -31.67 -38.91
CA GLY A 747 -13.96 -32.73 -39.12
C GLY A 747 -12.88 -32.75 -38.04
N HIS A 748 -12.11 -33.81 -37.98
CA HIS A 748 -11.07 -34.01 -36.96
C HIS A 748 -10.03 -32.89 -36.93
N ALA A 749 -9.54 -32.42 -38.06
CA ALA A 749 -8.53 -31.38 -38.14
C ALA A 749 -9.04 -30.04 -37.54
N GLN A 750 -10.32 -29.69 -37.76
CA GLN A 750 -10.94 -28.53 -37.14
C GLN A 750 -11.21 -28.75 -35.65
N ARG A 751 -11.80 -29.87 -35.28
CA ARG A 751 -12.19 -30.20 -33.89
C ARG A 751 -10.99 -30.32 -32.94
N SER A 752 -9.87 -30.88 -33.41
CA SER A 752 -8.62 -30.91 -32.65
C SER A 752 -8.16 -29.51 -32.25
N CYS A 753 -8.14 -28.60 -33.21
CA CYS A 753 -7.79 -27.20 -32.98
C CYS A 753 -8.78 -26.51 -32.04
N GLN A 754 -10.08 -26.69 -32.27
CA GLN A 754 -11.11 -26.11 -31.42
C GLN A 754 -11.06 -26.66 -30.00
N THR A 755 -10.73 -27.91 -29.80
CA THR A 755 -10.51 -28.51 -28.49
C THR A 755 -9.37 -27.82 -27.74
N ALA A 756 -8.22 -27.59 -28.42
CA ALA A 756 -7.11 -26.85 -27.83
C ALA A 756 -7.51 -25.40 -27.48
N LEU A 757 -8.18 -24.68 -28.38
CA LEU A 757 -8.65 -23.31 -28.15
C LEU A 757 -9.64 -23.25 -26.97
N TYR A 758 -10.53 -24.23 -26.85
CA TYR A 758 -11.48 -24.33 -25.73
C TYR A 758 -10.77 -24.50 -24.39
N TYR A 759 -9.85 -25.46 -24.28
CA TYR A 759 -9.09 -25.65 -23.05
C TYR A 759 -8.25 -24.44 -22.67
N ILE A 760 -7.63 -23.81 -23.66
CA ILE A 760 -6.82 -22.61 -23.41
C ILE A 760 -7.68 -21.44 -22.95
N VAL A 761 -8.83 -21.18 -23.56
CA VAL A 761 -9.68 -20.07 -23.15
C VAL A 761 -10.34 -20.31 -21.79
N GLU A 762 -10.65 -21.57 -21.44
CA GLU A 762 -11.09 -21.94 -20.08
C GLU A 762 -10.06 -21.56 -19.02
N ALA A 763 -8.78 -21.79 -19.30
CA ALA A 763 -7.70 -21.39 -18.41
C ALA A 763 -7.45 -19.88 -18.45
N LEU A 764 -7.33 -19.30 -19.64
CA LEU A 764 -7.02 -17.89 -19.86
C LEU A 764 -8.02 -16.94 -19.17
N VAL A 765 -9.32 -17.21 -19.29
CA VAL A 765 -10.34 -16.36 -18.68
C VAL A 765 -10.22 -16.32 -17.16
N ARG A 766 -9.81 -17.43 -16.56
CA ARG A 766 -9.56 -17.51 -15.12
C ARG A 766 -8.27 -16.80 -14.71
N TRP A 767 -7.19 -16.93 -15.50
CA TRP A 767 -5.94 -16.23 -15.20
C TRP A 767 -6.12 -14.72 -15.15
N MET A 768 -6.92 -14.20 -16.07
CA MET A 768 -7.14 -12.75 -16.17
C MET A 768 -8.26 -12.22 -15.27
N ALA A 769 -9.14 -13.08 -14.77
CA ALA A 769 -10.32 -12.67 -14.00
C ALA A 769 -10.00 -11.83 -12.74
N PRO A 770 -8.99 -12.13 -11.93
CA PRO A 770 -8.63 -11.27 -10.80
C PRO A 770 -8.20 -9.86 -11.20
N ILE A 771 -7.59 -9.70 -12.35
CA ILE A 771 -7.03 -8.43 -12.85
C ILE A 771 -8.06 -7.69 -13.70
N MET A 772 -8.48 -8.26 -14.82
CA MET A 772 -9.42 -7.67 -15.78
C MET A 772 -10.82 -8.28 -15.59
N SER A 773 -11.42 -8.02 -14.46
CA SER A 773 -12.62 -8.70 -13.99
C SER A 773 -13.82 -8.50 -14.91
N PHE A 774 -14.03 -7.31 -15.45
CA PHE A 774 -15.12 -7.02 -16.38
C PHE A 774 -14.96 -7.74 -17.71
N THR A 775 -13.77 -7.70 -18.27
CA THR A 775 -13.49 -8.36 -19.54
C THR A 775 -13.53 -9.89 -19.40
N ALA A 776 -13.05 -10.43 -18.28
CA ALA A 776 -13.17 -11.87 -18.00
C ALA A 776 -14.63 -12.33 -17.92
N ASP A 777 -15.49 -11.58 -17.27
CA ASP A 777 -16.93 -11.86 -17.21
C ASP A 777 -17.58 -11.79 -18.62
N GLU A 778 -17.18 -10.82 -19.43
CA GLU A 778 -17.63 -10.70 -20.82
C GLU A 778 -17.19 -11.91 -21.66
N ILE A 779 -15.94 -12.36 -21.55
CA ILE A 779 -15.44 -13.56 -22.23
C ILE A 779 -16.22 -14.78 -21.77
N TRP A 780 -16.41 -14.94 -20.46
CA TRP A 780 -17.12 -16.07 -19.86
C TRP A 780 -18.52 -16.24 -20.42
N ASN A 781 -19.24 -15.16 -20.64
CA ASN A 781 -20.58 -15.19 -21.20
C ASN A 781 -20.64 -15.57 -22.69
N GLU A 782 -19.54 -15.41 -23.43
CA GLU A 782 -19.43 -15.73 -24.86
C GLU A 782 -18.82 -17.13 -25.12
N MET A 783 -18.35 -17.82 -24.08
CA MET A 783 -17.77 -19.14 -24.21
C MET A 783 -18.84 -20.21 -24.45
N PRO A 784 -18.55 -21.24 -25.29
CA PRO A 784 -19.51 -22.31 -25.57
C PRO A 784 -19.68 -23.27 -24.39
N GLY A 785 -20.82 -23.97 -24.37
CA GLY A 785 -21.17 -25.00 -23.38
C GLY A 785 -21.97 -24.49 -22.19
N GLU A 786 -22.49 -25.44 -21.43
CA GLU A 786 -23.14 -25.13 -20.15
C GLU A 786 -22.08 -24.81 -19.10
N ARG A 787 -22.30 -23.76 -18.32
CA ARG A 787 -21.32 -23.28 -17.35
C ARG A 787 -21.98 -22.57 -16.19
N GLU A 788 -21.22 -22.42 -15.10
CA GLU A 788 -21.60 -21.56 -14.00
C GLU A 788 -21.87 -20.12 -14.49
N LYS A 789 -22.74 -19.43 -13.80
CA LYS A 789 -23.16 -18.08 -14.17
C LYS A 789 -21.99 -17.09 -14.22
N PHE A 790 -21.04 -17.25 -13.33
CA PHE A 790 -19.89 -16.34 -13.19
C PHE A 790 -18.58 -17.12 -13.10
N VAL A 791 -17.52 -16.60 -13.72
CA VAL A 791 -16.17 -17.17 -13.65
C VAL A 791 -15.64 -17.23 -12.21
N PHE A 792 -16.03 -16.26 -11.37
CA PHE A 792 -15.53 -16.09 -10.00
C PHE A 792 -16.06 -17.14 -9.00
N THR A 793 -17.09 -17.90 -9.34
CA THR A 793 -17.62 -18.96 -8.48
C THR A 793 -16.84 -20.28 -8.63
N GLY A 794 -16.09 -20.43 -9.73
CA GLY A 794 -15.26 -21.60 -10.01
C GLY A 794 -13.89 -21.60 -9.34
N GLU A 795 -13.08 -22.53 -9.78
CA GLU A 795 -11.66 -22.68 -9.40
C GLU A 795 -10.79 -22.65 -10.67
N TRP A 796 -9.45 -22.67 -10.50
CA TRP A 796 -8.56 -22.77 -11.64
C TRP A 796 -8.93 -23.96 -12.51
N PHE A 797 -8.81 -23.82 -13.83
CA PHE A 797 -9.20 -24.88 -14.75
C PHE A 797 -8.27 -26.09 -14.61
N ASP A 798 -8.81 -27.25 -14.35
CA ASP A 798 -8.08 -28.51 -14.10
C ASP A 798 -8.02 -29.43 -15.33
N GLY A 799 -8.60 -28.99 -16.44
CA GLY A 799 -8.66 -29.79 -17.69
C GLY A 799 -7.42 -29.68 -18.58
N LEU A 800 -6.42 -28.85 -18.24
CA LEU A 800 -5.18 -28.74 -19.00
C LEU A 800 -4.33 -30.00 -18.79
N PHE A 801 -3.58 -30.38 -19.83
CA PHE A 801 -2.66 -31.53 -19.78
C PHE A 801 -1.33 -31.16 -20.44
N GLY A 802 -0.25 -31.80 -19.96
CA GLY A 802 1.06 -31.71 -20.57
C GLY A 802 1.25 -32.74 -21.69
N LEU A 803 2.37 -32.64 -22.39
CA LEU A 803 2.79 -33.67 -23.37
C LEU A 803 3.08 -34.99 -22.67
N ALA A 804 2.77 -36.09 -23.33
CA ALA A 804 3.05 -37.42 -22.82
C ALA A 804 4.56 -37.66 -22.64
N GLU A 805 4.94 -38.51 -21.70
CA GLU A 805 6.34 -38.91 -21.51
C GLU A 805 6.83 -39.64 -22.77
N GLY A 806 7.98 -39.19 -23.30
CA GLY A 806 8.54 -39.76 -24.54
C GLY A 806 7.95 -39.17 -25.82
N GLU A 807 7.10 -38.16 -25.76
CA GLU A 807 6.60 -37.46 -26.96
C GLU A 807 7.78 -36.94 -27.79
N GLU A 808 7.87 -37.38 -29.03
CA GLU A 808 8.96 -36.95 -29.93
C GLU A 808 8.84 -35.48 -30.35
N LEU A 809 7.60 -35.01 -30.54
CA LEU A 809 7.33 -33.58 -30.85
C LEU A 809 7.11 -32.80 -29.56
N ASN A 810 8.13 -32.77 -28.71
CA ASN A 810 8.12 -32.18 -27.40
C ASN A 810 8.39 -30.65 -27.46
N ASN A 811 8.49 -30.00 -26.28
CA ASN A 811 8.75 -28.56 -26.19
C ASN A 811 10.07 -28.12 -26.82
N GLU A 812 11.12 -28.98 -26.72
CA GLU A 812 12.42 -28.69 -27.33
C GLU A 812 12.30 -28.73 -28.86
N PHE A 813 11.61 -29.74 -29.40
CA PHE A 813 11.31 -29.84 -30.82
C PHE A 813 10.60 -28.59 -31.35
N TRP A 814 9.50 -28.17 -30.73
CA TRP A 814 8.73 -27.00 -31.20
C TRP A 814 9.48 -25.68 -30.99
N THR A 815 10.34 -25.60 -29.97
CA THR A 815 11.23 -24.44 -29.80
C THR A 815 12.20 -24.30 -30.97
N GLU A 816 12.77 -25.43 -31.41
CA GLU A 816 13.68 -25.46 -32.55
C GLU A 816 12.98 -25.17 -33.88
N ILE A 817 11.78 -25.72 -34.07
CA ILE A 817 10.94 -25.39 -35.22
C ILE A 817 10.57 -23.89 -35.27
N GLN A 818 10.28 -23.27 -34.13
CA GLN A 818 10.03 -21.83 -34.05
C GLN A 818 11.27 -21.01 -34.46
N LYS A 819 12.48 -21.45 -34.09
CA LYS A 819 13.73 -20.81 -34.52
C LYS A 819 13.89 -20.92 -36.04
N VAL A 820 13.67 -22.11 -36.60
CA VAL A 820 13.69 -22.32 -38.06
C VAL A 820 12.69 -21.43 -38.79
N ARG A 821 11.46 -21.38 -38.26
CA ARG A 821 10.41 -20.49 -38.79
C ARG A 821 10.83 -19.02 -38.74
N GLY A 822 11.47 -18.59 -37.67
CA GLY A 822 11.98 -17.23 -37.51
C GLY A 822 13.04 -16.87 -38.56
N ALA A 823 13.98 -17.81 -38.85
CA ALA A 823 14.99 -17.65 -39.88
C ALA A 823 14.37 -17.61 -41.27
N VAL A 824 13.42 -18.49 -41.55
CA VAL A 824 12.67 -18.50 -42.83
C VAL A 824 11.88 -17.23 -43.03
N ASN A 825 11.19 -16.75 -42.04
CA ASN A 825 10.40 -15.51 -42.11
C ASN A 825 11.26 -14.28 -42.50
N LYS A 826 12.49 -14.18 -41.98
CA LYS A 826 13.41 -13.11 -42.40
C LYS A 826 13.70 -13.12 -43.92
N LEU A 827 13.90 -14.32 -44.49
CA LEU A 827 14.15 -14.49 -45.90
C LEU A 827 12.89 -14.27 -46.75
N LEU A 828 11.72 -14.67 -46.25
CA LEU A 828 10.43 -14.38 -46.90
C LEU A 828 10.14 -12.89 -46.96
N GLU A 829 10.41 -12.15 -45.89
CA GLU A 829 10.26 -10.68 -45.88
C GLU A 829 11.26 -9.99 -46.79
N ALA A 830 12.50 -10.49 -46.87
CA ALA A 830 13.48 -9.99 -47.84
C ALA A 830 13.02 -10.21 -49.30
N ALA A 831 12.57 -11.42 -49.63
CA ALA A 831 12.04 -11.77 -50.95
C ALA A 831 10.79 -10.93 -51.32
N ARG A 832 9.97 -10.60 -50.35
CA ARG A 832 8.81 -9.73 -50.49
C ARG A 832 9.23 -8.26 -50.75
N ALA A 833 10.22 -7.76 -50.01
CA ALA A 833 10.76 -6.43 -50.20
C ALA A 833 11.40 -6.26 -51.59
N GLU A 834 12.06 -7.31 -52.09
CA GLU A 834 12.65 -7.39 -53.46
C GLU A 834 11.61 -7.66 -54.56
N LYS A 835 10.33 -7.87 -54.18
CA LYS A 835 9.23 -8.21 -55.09
C LYS A 835 9.38 -9.55 -55.80
N THR A 836 10.20 -10.45 -55.31
CA THR A 836 10.32 -11.84 -55.79
C THR A 836 9.04 -12.62 -55.56
N ILE A 837 8.39 -12.35 -54.44
CA ILE A 837 7.04 -12.86 -54.05
C ILE A 837 6.14 -11.70 -53.63
N GLY A 838 4.84 -11.83 -53.84
CA GLY A 838 3.84 -10.89 -53.32
C GLY A 838 3.34 -11.22 -51.90
N GLY A 839 3.46 -12.45 -51.49
CA GLY A 839 3.08 -12.97 -50.16
C GLY A 839 3.69 -14.36 -49.93
N ALA A 840 3.71 -14.78 -48.65
CA ALA A 840 4.34 -16.05 -48.26
C ALA A 840 3.75 -17.28 -48.97
N LEU A 841 2.43 -17.29 -49.24
CA LEU A 841 1.78 -18.37 -49.99
C LEU A 841 2.17 -18.45 -51.46
N GLN A 842 2.88 -17.48 -52.00
CA GLN A 842 3.48 -17.57 -53.36
C GLN A 842 4.88 -18.19 -53.36
N ALA A 843 5.40 -18.53 -52.17
CA ALA A 843 6.72 -19.08 -52.04
C ALA A 843 6.71 -20.62 -52.03
N GLU A 844 7.67 -21.17 -52.74
CA GLU A 844 8.16 -22.55 -52.58
C GLU A 844 9.52 -22.48 -51.88
N LEU A 845 9.65 -23.22 -50.78
CA LEU A 845 10.88 -23.26 -50.00
C LEU A 845 11.64 -24.56 -50.21
N THR A 846 12.95 -24.44 -50.31
CA THR A 846 13.84 -25.60 -50.14
C THR A 846 14.81 -25.27 -49.01
N LEU A 847 14.72 -26.04 -47.90
CA LEU A 847 15.59 -25.97 -46.75
C LEU A 847 16.74 -26.95 -46.91
N PHE A 848 17.97 -26.45 -46.96
CA PHE A 848 19.19 -27.25 -46.98
C PHE A 848 19.75 -27.30 -45.57
N ALA A 849 19.69 -28.42 -44.94
CA ALA A 849 20.04 -28.58 -43.55
C ALA A 849 21.08 -29.71 -43.33
N ASP A 850 21.87 -29.60 -42.28
CA ASP A 850 22.66 -30.70 -41.80
C ASP A 850 21.81 -31.94 -41.41
N ASP A 851 22.42 -33.09 -41.31
CA ASP A 851 21.68 -34.36 -41.10
C ASP A 851 20.83 -34.33 -39.81
N ALA A 852 21.31 -33.73 -38.75
CA ALA A 852 20.62 -33.68 -37.48
C ALA A 852 19.37 -32.76 -37.55
N LEU A 853 19.52 -31.58 -38.10
CA LEU A 853 18.43 -30.61 -38.25
C LEU A 853 17.42 -31.09 -39.30
N ALA A 854 17.91 -31.64 -40.42
CA ALA A 854 17.05 -32.21 -41.46
C ALA A 854 16.17 -33.37 -40.90
N ALA A 855 16.73 -34.24 -40.09
CA ALA A 855 15.97 -35.34 -39.44
C ALA A 855 14.86 -34.82 -38.54
N LYS A 856 15.10 -33.71 -37.83
CA LYS A 856 14.08 -33.06 -36.97
C LYS A 856 12.97 -32.40 -37.82
N ILE A 857 13.34 -31.59 -38.78
CA ILE A 857 12.37 -30.86 -39.60
C ILE A 857 11.50 -31.83 -40.40
N ASN A 858 12.09 -32.90 -40.92
CA ASN A 858 11.36 -33.92 -41.67
C ASN A 858 10.31 -34.71 -40.88
N LYS A 859 10.32 -34.64 -39.54
CA LYS A 859 9.24 -35.20 -38.72
C LYS A 859 7.87 -34.56 -38.99
N LEU A 860 7.84 -33.33 -39.53
CA LEU A 860 6.60 -32.67 -39.91
C LEU A 860 6.08 -33.06 -41.29
N GLU A 861 6.85 -33.86 -42.06
CA GLU A 861 6.45 -34.32 -43.42
C GLU A 861 5.97 -33.13 -44.28
N ASP A 862 4.92 -33.27 -45.06
CA ASP A 862 4.34 -32.23 -45.90
C ASP A 862 3.70 -31.08 -45.07
N GLU A 863 3.39 -31.30 -43.79
CA GLU A 863 2.79 -30.32 -42.92
C GLU A 863 3.78 -29.20 -42.50
N LEU A 864 5.09 -29.35 -42.80
CA LEU A 864 6.08 -28.28 -42.63
C LEU A 864 5.66 -26.98 -43.33
N ARG A 865 5.09 -27.06 -44.55
CA ARG A 865 4.62 -25.91 -45.30
C ARG A 865 3.56 -25.09 -44.57
N PHE A 866 2.73 -25.70 -43.73
CA PHE A 866 1.72 -25.00 -42.95
C PHE A 866 2.34 -24.30 -41.76
N VAL A 867 3.37 -24.86 -41.15
CA VAL A 867 4.12 -24.21 -40.07
C VAL A 867 4.87 -22.99 -40.59
N LEU A 868 5.43 -23.07 -41.80
CA LEU A 868 6.15 -21.99 -42.47
C LEU A 868 5.24 -21.02 -43.22
N LEU A 869 3.93 -21.30 -43.30
CA LEU A 869 2.91 -20.52 -44.02
C LEU A 869 3.25 -20.33 -45.52
N THR A 870 3.75 -21.35 -46.19
CA THR A 870 4.10 -21.35 -47.62
C THR A 870 3.31 -22.40 -48.38
N SER A 871 3.27 -22.35 -49.68
CA SER A 871 2.58 -23.33 -50.52
C SER A 871 3.33 -24.67 -50.64
N ALA A 872 4.64 -24.63 -50.56
CA ALA A 872 5.49 -25.81 -50.55
C ALA A 872 6.72 -25.60 -49.68
N ALA A 873 7.21 -26.65 -49.05
CA ALA A 873 8.46 -26.69 -48.29
C ALA A 873 9.08 -28.08 -48.37
N ALA A 874 10.28 -28.14 -48.92
CA ALA A 874 11.06 -29.36 -49.02
C ALA A 874 12.33 -29.23 -48.19
N VAL A 875 12.80 -30.36 -47.63
CA VAL A 875 14.06 -30.42 -46.88
C VAL A 875 15.02 -31.33 -47.67
N LYS A 876 16.24 -30.81 -47.90
CA LYS A 876 17.30 -31.49 -48.61
C LYS A 876 18.59 -31.50 -47.79
N PRO A 877 19.47 -32.50 -48.02
CA PRO A 877 20.79 -32.50 -47.40
C PRO A 877 21.61 -31.28 -47.77
N LEU A 878 22.46 -30.83 -46.88
CA LEU A 878 23.35 -29.68 -47.11
C LEU A 878 24.27 -29.90 -48.31
N SER A 879 24.59 -31.15 -48.64
CA SER A 879 25.37 -31.54 -49.82
C SER A 879 24.70 -31.18 -51.16
N GLU A 880 23.39 -31.00 -51.18
CA GLU A 880 22.59 -30.63 -52.36
C GLU A 880 22.30 -29.09 -52.41
N LYS A 881 22.94 -28.31 -51.56
CA LYS A 881 22.72 -26.87 -51.48
C LYS A 881 22.90 -26.18 -52.86
N SER A 882 21.86 -25.48 -53.30
CA SER A 882 21.89 -24.68 -54.52
C SER A 882 22.66 -23.39 -54.34
N ASP A 883 23.13 -22.78 -55.47
CA ASP A 883 23.78 -21.47 -55.45
C ASP A 883 22.80 -20.33 -55.07
N ALA A 884 21.51 -20.54 -55.23
CA ALA A 884 20.43 -19.61 -54.85
C ALA A 884 20.05 -19.66 -53.36
N ALA A 885 20.50 -20.65 -52.62
CA ALA A 885 20.22 -20.84 -51.20
C ALA A 885 20.98 -19.78 -50.38
N GLN A 886 20.22 -19.07 -49.54
CA GLN A 886 20.71 -18.03 -48.64
C GLN A 886 21.03 -18.57 -47.26
N ALA A 887 22.11 -18.07 -46.66
CA ALA A 887 22.47 -18.44 -45.30
C ALA A 887 21.43 -17.86 -44.30
N THR A 888 21.21 -18.60 -43.20
CA THR A 888 20.40 -18.14 -42.09
C THR A 888 21.25 -17.89 -40.85
N ASP A 889 20.63 -17.39 -39.77
CA ASP A 889 21.27 -17.23 -38.47
C ASP A 889 21.49 -18.61 -37.75
N ILE A 890 20.95 -19.68 -38.31
CA ILE A 890 21.11 -21.04 -37.79
C ILE A 890 22.24 -21.72 -38.51
N GLU A 891 23.25 -22.16 -37.77
CA GLU A 891 24.36 -22.90 -38.31
C GLU A 891 23.86 -24.18 -38.97
N GLY A 892 24.34 -24.46 -40.20
CA GLY A 892 23.94 -25.64 -40.96
C GLY A 892 22.58 -25.54 -41.67
N LEU A 893 21.92 -24.36 -41.67
CA LEU A 893 20.67 -24.15 -42.37
C LEU A 893 20.81 -23.06 -43.45
N PHE A 894 20.48 -23.44 -44.70
CA PHE A 894 20.36 -22.53 -45.84
C PHE A 894 18.96 -22.67 -46.44
N VAL A 895 18.39 -21.63 -46.96
CA VAL A 895 17.04 -21.61 -47.52
C VAL A 895 17.01 -20.98 -48.89
N GLU A 896 16.46 -21.66 -49.88
CA GLU A 896 16.11 -21.12 -51.18
C GLU A 896 14.62 -20.77 -51.17
N VAL A 897 14.33 -19.47 -51.49
CA VAL A 897 12.97 -18.95 -51.66
C VAL A 897 12.71 -18.76 -53.14
N LYS A 898 11.73 -19.47 -53.68
CA LYS A 898 11.35 -19.38 -55.10
C LYS A 898 9.86 -19.00 -55.20
N ALA A 899 9.53 -18.10 -56.14
CA ALA A 899 8.12 -17.87 -56.47
C ALA A 899 7.54 -19.11 -57.18
N THR A 900 6.37 -19.54 -56.72
CA THR A 900 5.69 -20.69 -57.34
C THR A 900 5.12 -20.34 -58.71
N GLU A 901 5.16 -21.28 -59.64
CA GLU A 901 4.48 -21.23 -60.94
C GLU A 901 3.09 -21.90 -60.92
N ALA A 902 2.74 -22.55 -59.80
CA ALA A 902 1.47 -23.25 -59.67
C ALA A 902 0.29 -22.29 -59.54
N GLU A 903 -0.85 -22.74 -60.01
CA GLU A 903 -2.10 -21.98 -59.95
C GLU A 903 -2.58 -21.81 -58.51
N LYS A 904 -3.21 -20.68 -58.21
CA LYS A 904 -3.74 -20.37 -56.89
C LYS A 904 -5.11 -21.00 -56.66
N CYS A 905 -5.26 -21.73 -55.56
CA CYS A 905 -6.57 -22.23 -55.12
C CYS A 905 -7.46 -21.07 -54.67
N ASP A 906 -8.65 -20.93 -55.26
CA ASP A 906 -9.61 -19.85 -54.92
C ASP A 906 -10.15 -19.94 -53.50
N ARG A 907 -10.08 -21.09 -52.87
CA ARG A 907 -10.61 -21.32 -51.49
C ARG A 907 -9.56 -21.10 -50.40
N CYS A 908 -8.42 -21.85 -50.44
CA CYS A 908 -7.38 -21.78 -49.40
C CYS A 908 -6.22 -20.85 -49.71
N TRP A 909 -6.15 -20.33 -50.97
CA TRP A 909 -5.13 -19.44 -51.50
C TRP A 909 -3.72 -19.99 -51.60
N HIS A 910 -3.51 -21.27 -51.24
CA HIS A 910 -2.26 -21.96 -51.60
C HIS A 910 -2.11 -22.15 -53.10
N HIS A 911 -0.92 -22.15 -53.55
CA HIS A 911 -0.57 -22.43 -54.94
C HIS A 911 -0.10 -23.90 -55.04
N THR A 912 -0.88 -24.72 -55.71
CA THR A 912 -0.60 -26.17 -55.84
C THR A 912 -0.81 -26.68 -57.27
N PRO A 913 -0.02 -27.69 -57.71
CA PRO A 913 -0.04 -28.13 -59.09
C PRO A 913 -1.36 -28.82 -59.49
N ASP A 914 -2.16 -29.25 -58.51
CA ASP A 914 -3.42 -29.96 -58.73
C ASP A 914 -4.63 -29.05 -58.96
N VAL A 915 -4.48 -27.76 -58.82
CA VAL A 915 -5.50 -26.78 -59.18
C VAL A 915 -5.71 -26.88 -60.68
N GLY A 916 -6.97 -26.96 -61.13
CA GLY A 916 -7.36 -27.14 -62.52
C GLY A 916 -7.35 -28.55 -63.03
N THR A 917 -6.97 -29.54 -62.21
CA THR A 917 -6.86 -30.96 -62.61
C THR A 917 -8.05 -31.83 -62.19
N ILE A 918 -8.92 -31.31 -61.31
CA ILE A 918 -10.03 -32.10 -60.71
C ILE A 918 -11.34 -31.68 -61.37
N ALA A 919 -11.98 -32.66 -62.04
CA ALA A 919 -13.21 -32.44 -62.76
C ALA A 919 -14.35 -31.99 -61.85
N GLY A 920 -15.00 -30.87 -62.15
CA GLY A 920 -16.06 -30.26 -61.36
C GLY A 920 -15.56 -29.33 -60.23
N HIS A 921 -14.22 -29.25 -60.06
CA HIS A 921 -13.57 -28.40 -59.03
C HIS A 921 -12.29 -27.76 -59.61
N GLU A 922 -12.36 -27.22 -60.79
CA GLU A 922 -11.21 -26.71 -61.54
C GLU A 922 -10.52 -25.50 -60.90
N LYS A 923 -11.17 -24.83 -59.88
CA LYS A 923 -10.63 -23.63 -59.24
C LYS A 923 -10.03 -23.89 -57.86
N ILE A 924 -10.11 -25.11 -57.38
CA ILE A 924 -9.64 -25.43 -56.03
C ILE A 924 -8.69 -26.66 -56.04
N CYS A 925 -7.81 -26.70 -55.02
CA CYS A 925 -6.86 -27.84 -54.86
C CYS A 925 -7.54 -29.10 -54.34
N GLY A 926 -6.93 -30.24 -54.44
CA GLY A 926 -7.44 -31.52 -53.97
C GLY A 926 -7.70 -31.57 -52.46
N ARG A 927 -6.90 -30.89 -51.68
CA ARG A 927 -7.16 -30.69 -50.23
C ARG A 927 -8.50 -30.04 -50.01
N CYS A 928 -8.76 -28.94 -50.72
CA CYS A 928 -10.04 -28.25 -50.62
C CYS A 928 -11.22 -29.05 -51.13
N VAL A 929 -11.05 -29.84 -52.20
CA VAL A 929 -12.09 -30.75 -52.65
C VAL A 929 -12.41 -31.79 -51.57
N SER A 930 -11.43 -32.37 -50.90
CA SER A 930 -11.64 -33.26 -49.75
C SER A 930 -12.40 -32.58 -48.61
N ASN A 931 -12.10 -31.33 -48.34
CA ASN A 931 -12.75 -30.58 -47.25
C ASN A 931 -14.19 -30.12 -47.57
N VAL A 932 -14.50 -29.90 -48.86
CA VAL A 932 -15.84 -29.48 -49.31
C VAL A 932 -16.79 -30.67 -49.52
N ASP A 933 -16.36 -31.66 -50.30
CA ASP A 933 -17.16 -32.77 -50.77
C ASP A 933 -16.70 -34.17 -50.28
N GLY A 934 -15.50 -34.27 -49.72
CA GLY A 934 -14.91 -35.55 -49.27
C GLY A 934 -14.96 -35.78 -47.76
N GLU A 935 -14.14 -36.69 -47.26
CA GLU A 935 -14.04 -37.00 -45.82
C GLU A 935 -13.28 -35.95 -45.01
N GLY A 936 -12.65 -34.98 -45.67
CA GLY A 936 -11.82 -33.95 -45.04
C GLY A 936 -10.33 -34.33 -45.04
N GLU A 937 -9.50 -33.30 -44.91
CA GLU A 937 -8.05 -33.49 -44.82
C GLU A 937 -7.64 -34.16 -43.51
N VAL A 938 -6.56 -34.94 -43.55
CA VAL A 938 -5.95 -35.56 -42.38
C VAL A 938 -4.73 -34.75 -41.98
N ARG A 939 -4.69 -34.28 -40.73
CA ARG A 939 -3.55 -33.61 -40.11
C ARG A 939 -3.06 -34.41 -38.94
N LYS A 940 -1.73 -34.50 -38.80
CA LYS A 940 -1.07 -35.25 -37.71
C LYS A 940 -0.25 -34.30 -36.82
N PHE A 941 0.38 -33.31 -37.42
CA PHE A 941 1.44 -32.53 -36.79
C PHE A 941 1.07 -31.05 -36.58
N ALA A 942 0.47 -30.36 -37.56
CA ALA A 942 0.21 -28.91 -37.53
C ALA A 942 -1.06 -28.43 -38.26
#